data_80de22dc53bbee0f4e81fae39f2d7ffc
#
_entry.id   80de22dc53bbee0f4e81fae39f2d7ffc
#
_cell.length_a   1.000
_cell.length_b   1.000
_cell.length_c   1.000
_cell.angle_alpha   90.00
_cell.angle_beta   90.00
_cell.angle_gamma   90.00
#
_symmetry.space_group_name_H-M   'P 1'
#
loop_
_entity.id
_entity.type
_entity.pdbx_description
1 polymer ?
#
loop_
_entity_poly.entity_id
_entity_poly.type
_entity_poly.pdbx_seq_one_letter_code
_entity_poly.pdbx_strand_id
1 'polypeptide(L)'
;MIKRILVATSLLCMCCILFAQNVQVKGKVVSENEAVEFANVVLQTKDSIFIAGGVTDSKGRFMMENIQTGSYLLCISGMGYTSRIISLDHLAVSKDLGVIMISPESILLKEVVVTGASVINAADRKIILPTAHQLKSAGNGLSLLQQMKLSRIQVDQMRNKVTSSGEGDVQLRMNGVNAEIQDILVLRPEDVIRIEYHDAPGLRYGDHTAAVIDYIVRRHETGGYVALDAQDSPHVLFGNNNFIVKINHKKSEFGLNYNNVYRSVDNYWRNNWETFRYEDGSSFTRVEDGIPSRISTYGHNIGLNYSFQDQGKWFFNSTVRWAFNKNKQNNQSSLYILEKPEEILMMKEHSTGRTSRPSVDLYFQCKLNNDQSLIINAVTTYIDTQSDRSYTEGKSNEPLTDIYSTVSGNKYSFIGEGIYERKVTKKSRLSAGVKYQQSLADNTYGGNESSETKMHETHATAYVEYSGKMDRFNYSFGLQGSYARFKQKEEGYNRYSLLPRLRLGYQFSDNVFIRYRGQISRKSPGLSDMGNVRQLIDSLQVRSGNPELKIFTVYKNELEADFRKGLFSGNVHLSYQYQHRPIMEETIRDKNNSFVRTNANQLSWQKLNPELELKLGPLKDILTFSFSTGINYYDSRGLDYHHTYTNWYYRAEVMASYKRWSGFFQMENHRNNFYGETLSYGESFHTLGLSYRYKRLNIGMMTLNPFVDNYRMGGEMFSKVAPSKNWWYV
;
A
#
# COMPACT_ATOMS: atom_id res chain seq x y z
N MET A 1 -8.14 49.51 -39.57
CA MET A 1 -8.80 48.33 -39.00
C MET A 1 -8.16 47.90 -37.67
N ILE A 2 -6.85 47.83 -37.56
CA ILE A 2 -6.10 47.37 -36.35
C ILE A 2 -6.32 48.26 -35.11
N LYS A 3 -6.42 49.60 -35.25
CA LYS A 3 -6.68 50.51 -34.13
C LYS A 3 -8.11 50.36 -33.52
N ARG A 4 -9.10 49.91 -34.28
CA ARG A 4 -10.45 49.67 -33.79
C ARG A 4 -10.57 48.32 -33.04
N ILE A 5 -9.74 47.36 -33.40
CA ILE A 5 -9.66 46.07 -32.70
C ILE A 5 -8.95 46.21 -31.34
N LEU A 6 -7.88 47.00 -31.28
CA LEU A 6 -7.17 47.28 -30.02
C LEU A 6 -8.01 48.05 -29.00
N VAL A 7 -8.85 48.98 -29.43
CA VAL A 7 -9.77 49.71 -28.55
C VAL A 7 -10.92 48.82 -28.07
N ALA A 8 -11.44 47.94 -28.94
CA ALA A 8 -12.47 46.98 -28.55
C ALA A 8 -11.95 45.91 -27.56
N THR A 9 -10.70 45.46 -27.74
CA THR A 9 -10.06 44.50 -26.80
C THR A 9 -9.71 45.17 -25.47
N SER A 10 -9.32 46.42 -25.47
CA SER A 10 -9.07 47.21 -24.28
C SER A 10 -10.36 47.52 -23.48
N LEU A 11 -11.48 47.79 -24.15
CA LEU A 11 -12.80 47.96 -23.50
C LEU A 11 -13.35 46.60 -22.97
N LEU A 12 -13.07 45.48 -23.64
CA LEU A 12 -13.50 44.16 -23.18
C LEU A 12 -12.73 43.68 -21.94
N CYS A 13 -11.44 44.05 -21.81
CA CYS A 13 -10.65 43.79 -20.60
C CYS A 13 -11.03 44.69 -19.41
N MET A 14 -11.68 45.83 -19.64
CA MET A 14 -12.05 46.76 -18.59
C MET A 14 -13.42 46.43 -17.93
N CYS A 15 -14.23 45.55 -18.53
CA CYS A 15 -15.52 45.13 -18.03
C CYS A 15 -15.49 43.89 -17.11
N CYS A 16 -14.30 43.28 -16.86
CA CYS A 16 -14.17 42.10 -16.03
C CYS A 16 -13.63 42.33 -14.61
N ILE A 17 -13.61 43.59 -14.14
CA ILE A 17 -13.30 43.86 -12.72
C ILE A 17 -14.60 44.17 -11.98
N LEU A 18 -15.47 43.19 -11.93
CA LEU A 18 -16.43 43.11 -10.81
C LEU A 18 -15.65 42.64 -9.60
N PHE A 19 -15.24 43.54 -8.73
CA PHE A 19 -14.78 43.23 -7.38
C PHE A 19 -15.94 42.53 -6.65
N ALA A 20 -15.98 41.21 -6.66
CA ALA A 20 -16.70 40.51 -5.62
C ALA A 20 -16.03 40.92 -4.30
N GLN A 21 -16.73 41.62 -3.46
CA GLN A 21 -16.26 41.92 -2.10
C GLN A 21 -16.19 40.59 -1.36
N ASN A 22 -14.98 39.98 -1.36
CA ASN A 22 -14.71 38.79 -0.58
C ASN A 22 -14.47 39.21 0.87
N VAL A 23 -15.22 38.64 1.79
CA VAL A 23 -15.08 38.88 3.22
C VAL A 23 -14.34 37.75 3.90
N GLN A 24 -13.74 38.02 5.04
CA GLN A 24 -13.01 37.07 5.87
C GLN A 24 -13.74 36.86 7.19
N VAL A 25 -13.81 35.61 7.65
CA VAL A 25 -14.30 35.24 8.99
C VAL A 25 -13.18 34.56 9.76
N LYS A 26 -12.87 35.09 10.95
CA LYS A 26 -11.85 34.52 11.83
C LYS A 26 -12.34 34.46 13.28
N GLY A 27 -11.67 33.62 14.08
CA GLY A 27 -11.97 33.49 15.51
C GLY A 27 -11.04 32.52 16.20
N LYS A 28 -11.28 32.34 17.51
CA LYS A 28 -10.50 31.39 18.34
C LYS A 28 -11.47 30.50 19.12
N VAL A 29 -11.31 29.18 18.97
CA VAL A 29 -12.12 28.18 19.69
C VAL A 29 -11.38 27.72 20.94
N VAL A 30 -12.07 27.77 22.09
CA VAL A 30 -11.53 27.37 23.40
C VAL A 30 -12.53 26.45 24.12
N SER A 31 -12.02 25.60 25.00
CA SER A 31 -12.80 24.81 25.95
C SER A 31 -12.13 24.92 27.33
N GLU A 32 -12.89 25.25 28.37
CA GLU A 32 -12.35 25.43 29.73
C GLU A 32 -11.11 26.35 29.77
N ASN A 33 -11.12 27.46 29.02
CA ASN A 33 -10.03 28.43 28.80
C ASN A 33 -8.79 27.88 28.03
N GLU A 34 -8.83 26.65 27.52
CA GLU A 34 -7.77 26.09 26.71
C GLU A 34 -8.12 26.15 25.22
N ALA A 35 -7.09 26.35 24.37
CA ALA A 35 -7.26 26.33 22.92
C ALA A 35 -7.65 24.93 22.44
N VAL A 36 -8.71 24.83 21.64
CA VAL A 36 -9.11 23.57 21.01
C VAL A 36 -8.46 23.51 19.65
N GLU A 37 -7.45 22.65 19.54
CA GLU A 37 -6.79 22.36 18.27
C GLU A 37 -7.61 21.34 17.47
N PHE A 38 -7.66 21.50 16.14
CA PHE A 38 -8.39 20.60 15.21
C PHE A 38 -9.93 20.56 15.40
N ALA A 39 -10.52 21.60 15.97
CA ALA A 39 -11.97 21.76 15.87
C ALA A 39 -12.35 22.08 14.43
N ASN A 40 -13.34 21.37 13.89
CA ASN A 40 -13.90 21.66 12.57
C ASN A 40 -14.73 22.94 12.66
N VAL A 41 -14.49 23.86 11.74
CA VAL A 41 -15.23 25.13 11.62
C VAL A 41 -15.78 25.17 10.18
N VAL A 42 -17.09 25.20 10.04
CA VAL A 42 -17.81 25.13 8.79
C VAL A 42 -18.78 26.25 8.63
N LEU A 43 -18.71 26.97 7.53
CA LEU A 43 -19.65 27.97 7.10
C LEU A 43 -20.62 27.37 6.07
N GLN A 44 -21.92 27.48 6.35
CA GLN A 44 -22.97 26.93 5.47
C GLN A 44 -24.14 27.89 5.37
N THR A 45 -24.97 27.77 4.33
CA THR A 45 -26.23 28.47 4.23
C THR A 45 -27.26 27.95 5.25
N LYS A 46 -28.39 28.65 5.44
CA LYS A 46 -29.50 28.18 6.29
C LYS A 46 -30.07 26.84 5.80
N ASP A 47 -29.95 26.54 4.51
CA ASP A 47 -30.36 25.27 3.89
C ASP A 47 -29.27 24.20 3.96
N SER A 48 -28.26 24.39 4.83
CA SER A 48 -27.13 23.46 5.01
C SER A 48 -26.26 23.25 3.78
N ILE A 49 -26.25 24.20 2.83
CA ILE A 49 -25.32 24.19 1.70
C ILE A 49 -23.99 24.75 2.20
N PHE A 50 -22.94 23.99 2.04
CA PHE A 50 -21.60 24.34 2.44
C PHE A 50 -21.05 25.53 1.62
N ILE A 51 -20.34 26.45 2.29
CA ILE A 51 -19.72 27.63 1.70
C ILE A 51 -18.20 27.63 1.89
N ALA A 52 -17.71 27.45 3.11
CA ALA A 52 -16.31 27.41 3.44
C ALA A 52 -16.07 26.58 4.72
N GLY A 53 -14.88 26.04 4.90
CA GLY A 53 -14.55 25.31 6.12
C GLY A 53 -13.05 25.22 6.35
N GLY A 54 -12.69 24.96 7.60
CA GLY A 54 -11.34 24.78 8.05
C GLY A 54 -11.31 24.12 9.41
N VAL A 55 -10.13 24.05 9.99
CA VAL A 55 -9.92 23.57 11.34
C VAL A 55 -9.10 24.56 12.13
N THR A 56 -9.25 24.53 13.45
CA THR A 56 -8.48 25.39 14.34
C THR A 56 -7.01 24.95 14.42
N ASP A 57 -6.11 25.92 14.46
CA ASP A 57 -4.67 25.71 14.69
C ASP A 57 -4.37 25.31 16.15
N SER A 58 -3.09 25.11 16.48
CA SER A 58 -2.62 24.77 17.83
C SER A 58 -2.91 25.83 18.89
N LYS A 59 -3.29 27.04 18.49
CA LYS A 59 -3.75 28.13 19.36
C LYS A 59 -5.27 28.27 19.37
N GLY A 60 -5.98 27.30 18.73
CA GLY A 60 -7.43 27.30 18.59
C GLY A 60 -7.97 28.30 17.56
N ARG A 61 -7.14 28.92 16.73
CA ARG A 61 -7.55 29.94 15.76
C ARG A 61 -7.95 29.33 14.45
N PHE A 62 -8.96 29.91 13.82
CA PHE A 62 -9.36 29.61 12.45
C PHE A 62 -9.51 30.91 11.65
N MET A 63 -9.36 30.80 10.34
CA MET A 63 -9.54 31.87 9.38
C MET A 63 -10.10 31.31 8.08
N MET A 64 -11.16 31.93 7.58
CA MET A 64 -11.79 31.58 6.28
C MET A 64 -11.77 32.85 5.43
N GLU A 65 -11.25 32.72 4.22
CA GLU A 65 -11.09 33.80 3.24
C GLU A 65 -11.99 33.57 2.03
N ASN A 66 -12.15 34.61 1.22
CA ASN A 66 -12.90 34.56 -0.02
C ASN A 66 -14.38 34.15 0.13
N ILE A 67 -15.02 34.57 1.20
CA ILE A 67 -16.45 34.33 1.45
C ILE A 67 -17.24 35.42 0.73
N GLN A 68 -18.24 35.04 -0.04
CA GLN A 68 -19.20 36.00 -0.63
C GLN A 68 -20.06 36.63 0.45
N THR A 69 -20.53 37.87 0.22
CA THR A 69 -21.48 38.53 1.12
C THR A 69 -22.80 37.74 1.16
N GLY A 70 -23.35 37.51 2.35
CA GLY A 70 -24.55 36.70 2.51
C GLY A 70 -24.92 36.43 3.98
N SER A 71 -25.90 35.55 4.19
CA SER A 71 -26.29 35.07 5.52
C SER A 71 -25.94 33.62 5.68
N TYR A 72 -25.21 33.28 6.75
CA TYR A 72 -24.59 31.98 6.94
C TYR A 72 -24.77 31.43 8.36
N LEU A 73 -24.60 30.12 8.50
CA LEU A 73 -24.44 29.46 9.79
C LEU A 73 -23.00 28.97 9.90
N LEU A 74 -22.31 29.39 10.97
CA LEU A 74 -20.99 28.90 11.33
C LEU A 74 -21.13 27.73 12.31
N CYS A 75 -20.80 26.54 11.90
CA CYS A 75 -20.86 25.33 12.71
C CYS A 75 -19.46 24.98 13.20
N ILE A 76 -19.26 24.88 14.50
CA ILE A 76 -18.00 24.51 15.15
C ILE A 76 -18.22 23.19 15.85
N SER A 77 -17.39 22.19 15.55
CA SER A 77 -17.45 20.86 16.16
C SER A 77 -16.05 20.30 16.37
N GLY A 78 -15.88 19.48 17.38
CA GLY A 78 -14.61 18.82 17.69
C GLY A 78 -14.87 17.48 18.38
N MET A 79 -13.91 16.56 18.27
CA MET A 79 -14.03 15.26 18.92
C MET A 79 -13.99 15.44 20.45
N GLY A 80 -15.05 15.06 21.14
CA GLY A 80 -15.19 15.23 22.58
C GLY A 80 -15.75 16.60 23.03
N TYR A 81 -16.31 17.38 22.09
CA TYR A 81 -16.92 18.68 22.38
C TYR A 81 -18.31 18.78 21.78
N THR A 82 -19.22 19.48 22.49
CA THR A 82 -20.54 19.85 21.95
C THR A 82 -20.38 20.76 20.74
N SER A 83 -21.11 20.48 19.69
CA SER A 83 -21.13 21.35 18.51
C SER A 83 -21.82 22.67 18.82
N ARG A 84 -21.22 23.78 18.35
CA ARG A 84 -21.79 25.14 18.49
C ARG A 84 -22.10 25.72 17.11
N ILE A 85 -23.31 26.27 16.97
CA ILE A 85 -23.74 26.93 15.73
C ILE A 85 -23.89 28.43 16.05
N ILE A 86 -23.33 29.26 15.18
CA ILE A 86 -23.39 30.74 15.26
C ILE A 86 -24.01 31.26 13.97
N SER A 87 -25.08 32.06 14.08
CA SER A 87 -25.65 32.73 12.91
C SER A 87 -24.83 33.96 12.53
N LEU A 88 -24.49 34.08 11.26
CA LEU A 88 -23.83 35.22 10.64
C LEU A 88 -24.79 35.83 9.63
N ASP A 89 -25.78 36.60 10.17
CA ASP A 89 -26.76 37.25 9.31
C ASP A 89 -26.15 38.50 8.66
N HIS A 90 -26.37 38.67 7.35
CA HIS A 90 -25.90 39.80 6.55
C HIS A 90 -24.39 40.07 6.66
N LEU A 91 -23.56 39.02 6.46
CA LEU A 91 -22.09 39.14 6.42
C LEU A 91 -21.67 39.98 5.21
N ALA A 92 -21.47 41.28 5.39
CA ALA A 92 -21.07 42.21 4.31
C ALA A 92 -19.62 42.70 4.44
N VAL A 93 -19.02 42.55 5.63
CA VAL A 93 -17.63 42.92 5.92
C VAL A 93 -16.93 41.82 6.69
N SER A 94 -15.59 41.79 6.61
CA SER A 94 -14.78 40.85 7.36
C SER A 94 -15.08 40.91 8.87
N LYS A 95 -15.24 39.73 9.48
CA LYS A 95 -15.70 39.63 10.89
C LYS A 95 -14.74 38.78 11.71
N ASP A 96 -14.30 39.36 12.83
CA ASP A 96 -13.61 38.65 13.91
C ASP A 96 -14.63 38.22 14.95
N LEU A 97 -14.80 36.94 15.20
CA LEU A 97 -15.76 36.39 16.14
C LEU A 97 -15.21 36.30 17.58
N GLY A 98 -13.93 36.70 17.77
CA GLY A 98 -13.28 36.61 19.06
C GLY A 98 -13.12 35.19 19.59
N VAL A 99 -13.31 35.04 20.91
CA VAL A 99 -13.19 33.74 21.58
C VAL A 99 -14.53 33.01 21.57
N ILE A 100 -14.59 31.84 21.03
CA ILE A 100 -15.76 30.99 20.95
C ILE A 100 -15.54 29.79 21.87
N MET A 101 -16.35 29.67 22.91
CA MET A 101 -16.28 28.54 23.85
C MET A 101 -17.11 27.38 23.37
N ILE A 102 -16.55 26.17 23.42
CA ILE A 102 -17.25 24.91 23.27
C ILE A 102 -17.04 24.05 24.51
N SER A 103 -18.06 23.30 24.91
CA SER A 103 -18.03 22.50 26.14
C SER A 103 -17.56 21.06 25.84
N PRO A 104 -16.84 20.40 26.77
CA PRO A 104 -16.55 18.96 26.62
C PRO A 104 -17.87 18.17 26.61
N GLU A 105 -17.98 17.22 25.71
CA GLU A 105 -19.13 16.32 25.61
C GLU A 105 -18.70 14.88 25.50
N SER A 106 -19.44 14.00 26.17
CA SER A 106 -19.39 12.55 25.90
C SER A 106 -20.25 12.23 24.67
N ILE A 107 -19.63 12.35 23.55
CA ILE A 107 -19.83 11.88 22.18
C ILE A 107 -21.23 11.52 21.66
N LEU A 108 -21.71 12.35 20.72
CA LEU A 108 -22.45 11.93 19.51
C LEU A 108 -22.18 12.93 18.37
N LEU A 109 -21.44 12.51 17.35
CA LEU A 109 -21.06 13.35 16.21
C LEU A 109 -22.23 13.59 15.26
N LYS A 110 -22.66 14.84 15.09
CA LYS A 110 -23.48 15.30 13.97
C LYS A 110 -22.60 15.88 12.85
N GLU A 111 -23.08 15.72 11.63
CA GLU A 111 -22.45 15.91 10.34
C GLU A 111 -21.93 17.31 10.04
N VAL A 112 -20.69 17.41 9.53
CA VAL A 112 -20.09 18.63 9.00
C VAL A 112 -19.45 18.34 7.64
N VAL A 113 -19.83 19.10 6.60
CA VAL A 113 -19.32 18.94 5.23
C VAL A 113 -18.28 20.02 4.93
N VAL A 114 -17.09 19.62 4.45
CA VAL A 114 -15.96 20.50 4.13
C VAL A 114 -15.75 20.58 2.61
N THR A 115 -15.60 21.80 2.03
CA THR A 115 -15.21 21.99 0.61
C THR A 115 -13.77 22.49 0.51
N GLY A 116 -12.91 21.65 0.17
CA GLY A 116 -11.47 21.88 0.03
C GLY A 116 -10.73 20.84 0.85
N ALA A 117 -9.96 19.96 0.21
CA ALA A 117 -9.18 18.97 0.93
C ALA A 117 -8.20 19.71 1.87
N SER A 118 -8.53 19.79 3.15
CA SER A 118 -7.61 20.32 4.14
C SER A 118 -6.72 19.18 4.64
N VAL A 119 -5.41 19.36 4.49
CA VAL A 119 -4.41 18.46 5.05
C VAL A 119 -3.81 19.12 6.28
N ILE A 120 -3.88 18.40 7.40
CA ILE A 120 -3.34 18.84 8.67
C ILE A 120 -2.15 17.94 8.99
N ASN A 121 -0.97 18.53 9.14
CA ASN A 121 0.24 17.80 9.52
C ASN A 121 0.28 17.68 11.06
N ALA A 122 0.00 16.48 11.58
CA ALA A 122 0.25 16.12 12.96
C ALA A 122 1.69 15.59 13.12
N ALA A 123 2.09 15.31 14.37
CA ALA A 123 3.46 14.85 14.66
C ALA A 123 3.80 13.48 14.02
N ASP A 124 2.80 12.62 13.88
CA ASP A 124 2.94 11.22 13.46
C ASP A 124 2.16 10.88 12.19
N ARG A 125 1.33 11.80 11.67
CA ARG A 125 0.44 11.55 10.52
C ARG A 125 -0.02 12.83 9.84
N LYS A 126 -0.56 12.67 8.64
CA LYS A 126 -1.35 13.68 7.94
C LYS A 126 -2.83 13.35 8.13
N ILE A 127 -3.63 14.28 8.59
CA ILE A 127 -5.09 14.17 8.68
C ILE A 127 -5.67 14.83 7.44
N ILE A 128 -6.44 14.08 6.65
CA ILE A 128 -6.94 14.54 5.37
C ILE A 128 -8.46 14.44 5.38
N LEU A 129 -9.11 15.56 5.14
CA LEU A 129 -10.56 15.67 5.08
C LEU A 129 -10.99 15.59 3.61
N PRO A 130 -11.78 14.58 3.20
CA PRO A 130 -12.32 14.52 1.86
C PRO A 130 -13.30 15.66 1.61
N THR A 131 -13.29 16.21 0.41
CA THR A 131 -14.25 17.24 0.01
C THR A 131 -15.64 16.66 -0.21
N ALA A 132 -16.68 17.48 -0.11
CA ALA A 132 -18.05 17.08 -0.45
C ALA A 132 -18.16 16.55 -1.89
N HIS A 133 -17.38 17.12 -2.80
CA HIS A 133 -17.33 16.68 -4.19
C HIS A 133 -16.71 15.27 -4.29
N GLN A 134 -15.59 15.00 -3.62
CA GLN A 134 -14.95 13.68 -3.58
C GLN A 134 -15.87 12.62 -2.98
N LEU A 135 -16.56 12.94 -1.87
CA LEU A 135 -17.52 12.03 -1.25
C LEU A 135 -18.71 11.70 -2.17
N LYS A 136 -19.15 12.66 -3.00
CA LYS A 136 -20.27 12.46 -3.94
C LYS A 136 -19.87 11.75 -5.22
N SER A 137 -18.65 11.95 -5.71
CA SER A 137 -18.17 11.39 -6.99
C SER A 137 -17.49 10.03 -6.85
N ALA A 138 -16.90 9.74 -5.69
CA ALA A 138 -16.28 8.44 -5.44
C ALA A 138 -17.33 7.32 -5.36
N GLY A 139 -17.06 6.18 -6.00
CA GLY A 139 -17.93 5.01 -5.97
C GLY A 139 -17.80 4.20 -4.69
N ASN A 140 -16.58 4.10 -4.14
CA ASN A 140 -16.23 3.34 -2.95
C ASN A 140 -15.03 3.96 -2.23
N GLY A 141 -14.55 3.35 -1.14
CA GLY A 141 -13.41 3.83 -0.38
C GLY A 141 -12.10 3.85 -1.16
N LEU A 142 -11.90 2.92 -2.10
CA LEU A 142 -10.67 2.86 -2.93
C LEU A 142 -10.64 4.00 -3.96
N SER A 143 -11.76 4.26 -4.64
CA SER A 143 -11.88 5.39 -5.58
C SER A 143 -11.80 6.74 -4.85
N LEU A 144 -12.29 6.82 -3.60
CA LEU A 144 -12.09 8.00 -2.76
C LEU A 144 -10.60 8.22 -2.48
N LEU A 145 -9.88 7.18 -2.09
CA LEU A 145 -8.43 7.26 -1.85
C LEU A 145 -7.67 7.74 -3.08
N GLN A 146 -8.02 7.22 -4.26
CA GLN A 146 -7.41 7.66 -5.52
C GLN A 146 -7.65 9.14 -5.76
N GLN A 147 -8.88 9.64 -5.53
CA GLN A 147 -9.22 11.06 -5.70
C GLN A 147 -8.49 11.97 -4.70
N MET A 148 -8.15 11.48 -3.52
CA MET A 148 -7.44 12.25 -2.51
C MET A 148 -5.97 12.47 -2.85
N LYS A 149 -5.38 11.63 -3.72
CA LYS A 149 -4.01 11.78 -4.20
C LYS A 149 -3.00 11.97 -3.07
N LEU A 150 -2.92 10.96 -2.20
CA LEU A 150 -1.92 10.96 -1.14
C LEU A 150 -0.52 10.84 -1.75
N SER A 151 0.41 11.69 -1.30
CA SER A 151 1.81 11.61 -1.74
C SER A 151 2.38 10.21 -1.49
N ARG A 152 3.14 9.70 -2.48
CA ARG A 152 3.77 8.37 -2.45
C ARG A 152 2.80 7.17 -2.42
N ILE A 153 1.49 7.37 -2.46
CA ILE A 153 0.51 6.30 -2.53
C ILE A 153 0.01 6.14 -3.96
N GLN A 154 0.07 4.91 -4.43
CA GLN A 154 -0.43 4.50 -5.74
C GLN A 154 -1.64 3.61 -5.55
N VAL A 155 -2.73 3.95 -6.22
CA VAL A 155 -3.98 3.21 -6.21
C VAL A 155 -4.19 2.60 -7.59
N ASP A 156 -4.23 1.29 -7.64
CA ASP A 156 -4.59 0.51 -8.83
C ASP A 156 -6.01 -0.03 -8.66
N GLN A 157 -6.97 0.63 -9.28
CA GLN A 157 -8.38 0.21 -9.21
C GLN A 157 -8.66 -1.06 -9.99
N MET A 158 -7.86 -1.38 -11.02
CA MET A 158 -8.06 -2.58 -11.82
C MET A 158 -7.68 -3.83 -11.03
N ARG A 159 -6.55 -3.76 -10.30
CA ARG A 159 -6.07 -4.86 -9.47
C ARG A 159 -6.55 -4.79 -8.02
N ASN A 160 -7.34 -3.77 -7.68
CA ASN A 160 -7.77 -3.47 -6.31
C ASN A 160 -6.58 -3.45 -5.34
N LYS A 161 -5.54 -2.69 -5.67
CA LYS A 161 -4.29 -2.65 -4.92
C LYS A 161 -3.89 -1.24 -4.53
N VAL A 162 -3.36 -1.10 -3.32
CA VAL A 162 -2.74 0.13 -2.82
C VAL A 162 -1.28 -0.17 -2.54
N THR A 163 -0.39 0.61 -3.13
CA THR A 163 1.06 0.47 -2.93
C THR A 163 1.68 1.81 -2.59
N SER A 164 2.90 1.78 -2.06
CA SER A 164 3.71 2.97 -1.83
C SER A 164 4.88 3.01 -2.80
N SER A 165 5.33 4.20 -3.20
CA SER A 165 6.60 4.36 -3.91
C SER A 165 7.80 3.98 -3.05
N GLY A 166 7.63 3.97 -1.72
CA GLY A 166 8.61 3.47 -0.77
C GLY A 166 8.58 1.94 -0.66
N GLU A 167 9.68 1.36 -0.16
CA GLU A 167 9.73 -0.07 0.12
C GLU A 167 8.92 -0.44 1.36
N GLY A 168 8.17 -1.53 1.26
CA GLY A 168 7.30 -2.08 2.29
C GLY A 168 5.83 -2.01 1.92
N ASP A 169 5.00 -2.58 2.77
CA ASP A 169 3.57 -2.70 2.54
C ASP A 169 2.80 -1.47 2.98
N VAL A 170 1.68 -1.20 2.32
CA VAL A 170 0.69 -0.24 2.78
C VAL A 170 -0.32 -0.96 3.65
N GLN A 171 -0.39 -0.58 4.92
CA GLN A 171 -1.37 -1.10 5.86
C GLN A 171 -2.65 -0.29 5.79
N LEU A 172 -3.77 -0.93 5.44
CA LEU A 172 -5.09 -0.33 5.48
C LEU A 172 -5.73 -0.55 6.85
N ARG A 173 -6.41 0.46 7.35
CA ARG A 173 -7.12 0.43 8.64
C ARG A 173 -8.48 1.09 8.53
N MET A 174 -9.37 0.71 9.42
CA MET A 174 -10.67 1.33 9.62
C MET A 174 -10.90 1.56 11.11
N ASN A 175 -10.99 2.84 11.52
CA ASN A 175 -11.10 3.23 12.95
C ASN A 175 -10.00 2.59 13.84
N GLY A 176 -8.76 2.53 13.34
CA GLY A 176 -7.61 1.98 14.05
C GLY A 176 -7.44 0.46 13.99
N VAL A 177 -8.38 -0.30 13.42
CA VAL A 177 -8.31 -1.75 13.23
C VAL A 177 -7.81 -2.09 11.84
N ASN A 178 -7.01 -3.13 11.70
CA ASN A 178 -6.57 -3.61 10.39
C ASN A 178 -7.77 -3.96 9.49
N ALA A 179 -7.75 -3.48 8.27
CA ALA A 179 -8.76 -3.72 7.25
C ALA A 179 -8.10 -4.33 6.01
N GLU A 180 -8.83 -5.20 5.34
CA GLU A 180 -8.44 -5.71 4.04
C GLU A 180 -8.95 -4.79 2.93
N ILE A 181 -8.41 -4.95 1.72
CA ILE A 181 -8.85 -4.15 0.58
C ILE A 181 -10.35 -4.33 0.29
N GLN A 182 -10.91 -5.51 0.55
CA GLN A 182 -12.32 -5.82 0.39
C GLN A 182 -13.22 -4.97 1.27
N ASP A 183 -12.78 -4.66 2.49
CA ASP A 183 -13.51 -3.78 3.42
C ASP A 183 -13.57 -2.35 2.87
N ILE A 184 -12.52 -1.92 2.18
CA ILE A 184 -12.42 -0.59 1.57
C ILE A 184 -13.24 -0.48 0.27
N LEU A 185 -13.30 -1.55 -0.53
CA LEU A 185 -14.07 -1.59 -1.78
C LEU A 185 -15.58 -1.41 -1.57
N VAL A 186 -16.09 -1.84 -0.43
CA VAL A 186 -17.51 -1.71 -0.10
C VAL A 186 -17.82 -0.55 0.84
N LEU A 187 -16.77 0.17 1.28
CA LEU A 187 -16.93 1.33 2.15
C LEU A 187 -17.63 2.46 1.39
N ARG A 188 -18.73 2.96 1.97
CA ARG A 188 -19.44 4.11 1.43
C ARG A 188 -18.63 5.38 1.65
N PRO A 189 -18.31 6.14 0.60
CA PRO A 189 -17.56 7.39 0.76
C PRO A 189 -18.18 8.37 1.75
N GLU A 190 -19.51 8.43 1.82
CA GLU A 190 -20.25 9.34 2.72
C GLU A 190 -20.05 9.03 4.22
N ASP A 191 -19.66 7.81 4.54
CA ASP A 191 -19.38 7.43 5.93
C ASP A 191 -17.94 7.79 6.33
N VAL A 192 -17.07 8.15 5.37
CA VAL A 192 -15.69 8.56 5.67
C VAL A 192 -15.67 9.98 6.21
N ILE A 193 -15.26 10.13 7.46
CA ILE A 193 -15.12 11.43 8.13
C ILE A 193 -13.77 12.07 7.72
N ARG A 194 -12.69 11.26 7.75
CA ARG A 194 -11.33 11.66 7.39
C ARG A 194 -10.47 10.44 7.10
N ILE A 195 -9.34 10.66 6.49
CA ILE A 195 -8.26 9.67 6.37
C ILE A 195 -7.07 10.14 7.19
N GLU A 196 -6.56 9.27 8.05
CA GLU A 196 -5.32 9.48 8.78
C GLU A 196 -4.20 8.74 8.05
N TYR A 197 -3.31 9.49 7.44
CA TYR A 197 -2.23 8.97 6.61
C TYR A 197 -0.90 9.08 7.35
N HIS A 198 -0.35 7.92 7.75
CA HIS A 198 0.99 7.81 8.31
C HIS A 198 1.95 7.47 7.19
N ASP A 199 2.59 8.47 6.62
CA ASP A 199 3.61 8.33 5.57
C ASP A 199 4.99 7.91 6.13
N ALA A 200 5.13 7.98 7.45
CA ALA A 200 6.27 7.51 8.22
C ALA A 200 5.76 6.81 9.48
N PRO A 201 5.19 5.59 9.36
CA PRO A 201 4.55 4.93 10.50
C PRO A 201 5.54 4.63 11.64
N GLY A 202 5.05 4.71 12.89
CA GLY A 202 5.81 4.42 14.10
C GLY A 202 6.10 2.93 14.29
N LEU A 203 6.86 2.58 15.34
CA LEU A 203 7.24 1.19 15.66
C LEU A 203 6.05 0.27 15.88
N ARG A 204 4.91 0.81 16.36
CA ARG A 204 3.66 0.06 16.55
C ARG A 204 3.11 -0.58 15.26
N TYR A 205 3.50 -0.12 14.10
CA TYR A 205 3.01 -0.63 12.81
C TYR A 205 3.95 -1.67 12.18
N GLY A 206 5.10 -1.92 12.82
CA GLY A 206 6.10 -2.89 12.34
C GLY A 206 7.15 -2.29 11.39
N ASP A 207 8.21 -3.06 11.15
CA ASP A 207 9.40 -2.59 10.44
C ASP A 207 9.24 -2.57 8.90
N HIS A 208 8.31 -3.39 8.36
CA HIS A 208 8.07 -3.52 6.93
C HIS A 208 6.93 -2.64 6.41
N THR A 209 6.32 -1.82 7.27
CA THR A 209 5.21 -0.94 6.87
C THR A 209 5.76 0.34 6.26
N ALA A 210 5.52 0.55 4.96
CA ALA A 210 5.88 1.77 4.24
C ALA A 210 4.94 2.94 4.57
N ALA A 211 3.65 2.63 4.71
CA ALA A 211 2.61 3.61 5.01
C ALA A 211 1.43 2.97 5.73
N VAL A 212 0.67 3.77 6.50
CA VAL A 212 -0.61 3.36 7.08
C VAL A 212 -1.69 4.33 6.64
N ILE A 213 -2.79 3.81 6.15
CA ILE A 213 -3.97 4.58 5.74
C ILE A 213 -5.13 4.13 6.61
N ASP A 214 -5.54 4.97 7.55
CA ASP A 214 -6.64 4.70 8.46
C ASP A 214 -7.87 5.51 8.06
N TYR A 215 -8.91 4.83 7.61
CA TYR A 215 -10.21 5.42 7.32
C TYR A 215 -10.98 5.61 8.62
N ILE A 216 -11.13 6.84 9.05
CA ILE A 216 -12.00 7.16 10.18
C ILE A 216 -13.41 7.32 9.66
N VAL A 217 -14.24 6.34 9.98
CA VAL A 217 -15.59 6.21 9.43
C VAL A 217 -16.64 6.43 10.53
N ARG A 218 -17.78 6.96 10.09
CA ARG A 218 -18.96 7.12 10.94
C ARG A 218 -19.51 5.75 11.31
N ARG A 219 -19.81 5.57 12.59
CA ARG A 219 -20.54 4.40 13.05
C ARG A 219 -22.03 4.75 13.23
N HIS A 220 -22.88 3.95 12.65
CA HIS A 220 -24.32 4.04 12.86
C HIS A 220 -24.72 3.17 14.06
N GLU A 221 -25.49 3.69 15.01
CA GLU A 221 -25.90 2.94 16.20
C GLU A 221 -26.84 1.77 15.86
N THR A 222 -27.75 1.99 14.92
CA THR A 222 -28.72 0.99 14.53
C THR A 222 -28.94 1.04 13.02
N GLY A 223 -29.11 -0.10 12.39
CA GLY A 223 -29.32 -0.25 10.96
C GLY A 223 -28.35 -1.22 10.31
N GLY A 224 -28.27 -1.19 9.02
CA GLY A 224 -27.33 -2.04 8.28
C GLY A 224 -27.37 -1.73 6.80
N TYR A 225 -26.48 -2.37 6.07
CA TYR A 225 -26.48 -2.28 4.62
C TYR A 225 -25.96 -3.57 4.00
N VAL A 226 -26.33 -3.75 2.75
CA VAL A 226 -25.79 -4.75 1.83
C VAL A 226 -25.10 -3.99 0.71
N ALA A 227 -23.89 -4.38 0.35
CA ALA A 227 -23.16 -3.82 -0.77
C ALA A 227 -22.60 -4.93 -1.66
N LEU A 228 -22.57 -4.66 -2.94
CA LEU A 228 -21.96 -5.47 -3.98
C LEU A 228 -21.02 -4.57 -4.78
N ASP A 229 -19.77 -4.99 -4.93
CA ASP A 229 -18.80 -4.41 -5.84
C ASP A 229 -18.37 -5.53 -6.80
N ALA A 230 -18.75 -5.42 -8.06
CA ALA A 230 -18.47 -6.42 -9.08
C ALA A 230 -17.64 -5.80 -10.20
N GLN A 231 -16.51 -6.44 -10.49
CA GLN A 231 -15.60 -6.06 -11.55
C GLN A 231 -15.34 -7.29 -12.43
N ASP A 232 -15.94 -7.29 -13.60
CA ASP A 232 -15.87 -8.39 -14.55
C ASP A 232 -15.42 -7.88 -15.92
N SER A 233 -14.64 -8.68 -16.65
CA SER A 233 -14.21 -8.35 -18.00
C SER A 233 -15.09 -9.07 -19.04
N PRO A 234 -15.59 -8.37 -20.05
CA PRO A 234 -16.35 -9.00 -21.11
C PRO A 234 -15.47 -9.72 -22.14
N HIS A 235 -14.15 -9.45 -22.18
CA HIS A 235 -13.25 -9.94 -23.22
C HIS A 235 -12.41 -11.13 -22.78
N VAL A 236 -11.93 -11.12 -21.54
CA VAL A 236 -11.18 -12.23 -20.93
C VAL A 236 -11.95 -12.73 -19.72
N LEU A 237 -11.83 -14.01 -19.41
CA LEU A 237 -12.45 -14.55 -18.20
C LEU A 237 -11.71 -14.00 -16.97
N PHE A 238 -12.19 -12.87 -16.47
CA PHE A 238 -11.68 -12.19 -15.30
C PHE A 238 -12.84 -11.63 -14.48
N GLY A 239 -12.81 -11.85 -13.18
CA GLY A 239 -13.73 -11.22 -12.25
C GLY A 239 -13.12 -11.06 -10.86
N ASN A 240 -13.51 -9.99 -10.18
CA ASN A 240 -13.20 -9.72 -8.78
C ASN A 240 -14.46 -9.13 -8.13
N ASN A 241 -15.20 -9.97 -7.43
CA ASN A 241 -16.52 -9.67 -6.94
C ASN A 241 -16.56 -9.71 -5.42
N ASN A 242 -17.07 -8.65 -4.81
CA ASN A 242 -17.15 -8.47 -3.36
C ASN A 242 -18.61 -8.31 -2.95
N PHE A 243 -19.02 -9.06 -1.97
CA PHE A 243 -20.33 -8.96 -1.33
C PHE A 243 -20.15 -8.74 0.16
N ILE A 244 -20.84 -7.77 0.72
CA ILE A 244 -20.79 -7.48 2.15
C ILE A 244 -22.18 -7.24 2.72
N VAL A 245 -22.35 -7.76 3.94
CA VAL A 245 -23.51 -7.44 4.79
C VAL A 245 -22.97 -6.89 6.10
N LYS A 246 -23.51 -5.76 6.54
CA LYS A 246 -23.17 -5.13 7.81
C LYS A 246 -24.44 -4.77 8.57
N ILE A 247 -24.51 -5.16 9.83
CA ILE A 247 -25.66 -4.94 10.72
C ILE A 247 -25.14 -4.32 12.02
N ASN A 248 -25.68 -3.16 12.36
CA ASN A 248 -25.38 -2.45 13.60
C ASN A 248 -26.57 -2.53 14.55
N HIS A 249 -26.31 -2.90 15.77
CA HIS A 249 -27.29 -2.88 16.85
C HIS A 249 -26.66 -2.32 18.12
N LYS A 250 -26.99 -1.05 18.44
CA LYS A 250 -26.45 -0.34 19.62
C LYS A 250 -24.90 -0.35 19.59
N LYS A 251 -24.30 -1.05 20.57
CA LYS A 251 -22.84 -1.14 20.76
C LYS A 251 -22.18 -2.21 19.88
N SER A 252 -22.97 -3.07 19.23
CA SER A 252 -22.50 -4.22 18.46
C SER A 252 -22.61 -3.97 16.95
N GLU A 253 -21.64 -4.44 16.21
CA GLU A 253 -21.63 -4.50 14.74
C GLU A 253 -21.26 -5.91 14.31
N PHE A 254 -22.05 -6.46 13.39
CA PHE A 254 -21.82 -7.75 12.73
C PHE A 254 -21.55 -7.52 11.26
N GLY A 255 -20.54 -8.16 10.73
CA GLY A 255 -20.16 -8.09 9.32
C GLY A 255 -19.96 -9.48 8.73
N LEU A 256 -20.44 -9.68 7.51
CA LEU A 256 -20.10 -10.78 6.64
C LEU A 256 -19.52 -10.19 5.37
N ASN A 257 -18.35 -10.63 4.96
CA ASN A 257 -17.79 -10.32 3.66
C ASN A 257 -17.50 -11.61 2.88
N TYR A 258 -17.72 -11.56 1.59
CA TYR A 258 -17.36 -12.61 0.64
C TYR A 258 -16.73 -11.98 -0.58
N ASN A 259 -15.54 -12.45 -0.94
CA ASN A 259 -14.86 -12.06 -2.15
C ASN A 259 -14.59 -13.29 -3.02
N ASN A 260 -14.87 -13.16 -4.30
CA ASN A 260 -14.54 -14.15 -5.31
C ASN A 260 -13.66 -13.51 -6.38
N VAL A 261 -12.53 -14.13 -6.65
CA VAL A 261 -11.61 -13.75 -7.73
C VAL A 261 -11.45 -14.91 -8.68
N TYR A 262 -11.63 -14.67 -9.97
CA TYR A 262 -11.33 -15.66 -10.99
C TYR A 262 -10.63 -15.01 -12.17
N ARG A 263 -9.69 -15.73 -12.75
CA ARG A 263 -8.96 -15.33 -13.95
C ARG A 263 -8.65 -16.56 -14.79
N SER A 264 -8.88 -16.49 -16.08
CA SER A 264 -8.39 -17.49 -17.04
C SER A 264 -7.96 -16.78 -18.32
N VAL A 265 -6.73 -17.02 -18.71
CA VAL A 265 -6.13 -16.46 -19.92
C VAL A 265 -5.59 -17.63 -20.74
N ASP A 266 -6.00 -17.72 -22.01
CA ASP A 266 -5.58 -18.81 -22.92
C ASP A 266 -4.38 -18.44 -23.78
N ASN A 267 -4.00 -17.17 -23.77
CA ASN A 267 -2.93 -16.63 -24.62
C ASN A 267 -1.77 -16.14 -23.73
N TYR A 268 -1.14 -17.08 -23.04
CA TYR A 268 -0.04 -16.84 -22.12
C TYR A 268 1.15 -17.71 -22.50
N TRP A 269 2.33 -17.12 -22.73
CA TRP A 269 3.54 -17.87 -23.09
C TRP A 269 4.80 -17.17 -22.61
N ARG A 270 5.92 -17.89 -22.55
CA ARG A 270 7.24 -17.41 -22.18
C ARG A 270 8.24 -17.63 -23.28
N ASN A 271 9.04 -16.60 -23.59
CA ASN A 271 10.29 -16.77 -24.33
C ASN A 271 11.46 -16.61 -23.37
N ASN A 272 12.45 -17.47 -23.46
CA ASN A 272 13.59 -17.48 -22.56
C ASN A 272 14.88 -17.80 -23.31
N TRP A 273 15.96 -17.10 -22.94
CA TRP A 273 17.32 -17.32 -23.43
C TRP A 273 18.21 -17.55 -22.24
N GLU A 274 18.91 -18.68 -22.17
CA GLU A 274 19.80 -19.06 -21.07
C GLU A 274 21.12 -19.55 -21.63
N THR A 275 22.22 -18.92 -21.24
CA THR A 275 23.56 -19.35 -21.63
C THR A 275 24.20 -20.09 -20.48
N PHE A 276 24.55 -21.36 -20.70
CA PHE A 276 25.20 -22.22 -19.72
C PHE A 276 26.71 -22.27 -20.00
N ARG A 277 27.53 -21.97 -19.00
CA ARG A 277 28.99 -21.95 -19.10
C ARG A 277 29.60 -22.96 -18.17
N TYR A 278 30.37 -23.89 -18.74
CA TYR A 278 31.05 -24.97 -18.03
C TYR A 278 32.44 -24.56 -17.56
N GLU A 279 33.06 -25.38 -16.71
CA GLU A 279 34.40 -25.10 -16.14
C GLU A 279 35.52 -25.18 -17.20
N ASP A 280 35.37 -26.03 -18.19
CA ASP A 280 36.30 -26.17 -19.29
C ASP A 280 36.27 -25.00 -20.28
N GLY A 281 35.46 -23.99 -20.04
CA GLY A 281 35.26 -22.83 -20.89
C GLY A 281 34.26 -23.03 -22.00
N SER A 282 33.71 -24.23 -22.17
CA SER A 282 32.63 -24.46 -23.14
C SER A 282 31.33 -23.80 -22.70
N SER A 283 30.51 -23.39 -23.64
CA SER A 283 29.20 -22.80 -23.37
C SER A 283 28.24 -23.06 -24.53
N PHE A 284 26.95 -23.03 -24.21
CA PHE A 284 25.89 -23.04 -25.21
C PHE A 284 24.72 -22.21 -24.74
N THR A 285 23.89 -21.73 -25.67
CA THR A 285 22.68 -20.96 -25.36
C THR A 285 21.45 -21.80 -25.69
N ARG A 286 20.65 -22.09 -24.66
CA ARG A 286 19.31 -22.69 -24.80
C ARG A 286 18.29 -21.59 -25.03
N VAL A 287 17.51 -21.75 -26.10
CA VAL A 287 16.38 -20.88 -26.42
C VAL A 287 15.09 -21.62 -26.18
N GLU A 288 14.16 -20.95 -25.54
CA GLU A 288 12.80 -21.38 -25.34
C GLU A 288 11.87 -20.42 -26.08
N ASP A 289 11.18 -20.89 -27.10
CA ASP A 289 10.13 -20.17 -27.81
C ASP A 289 8.76 -20.68 -27.36
N GLY A 290 8.06 -19.85 -26.61
CA GLY A 290 6.80 -20.20 -25.96
C GLY A 290 5.65 -20.37 -26.94
N ILE A 291 4.77 -21.30 -26.64
CA ILE A 291 3.52 -21.56 -27.35
C ILE A 291 2.38 -21.09 -26.48
N PRO A 292 1.43 -20.28 -27.01
CA PRO A 292 0.27 -19.82 -26.24
C PRO A 292 -0.42 -20.93 -25.47
N SER A 293 -0.59 -20.73 -24.19
CA SER A 293 -1.05 -21.74 -23.23
C SER A 293 -1.99 -21.11 -22.21
N ARG A 294 -2.62 -21.94 -21.39
CA ARG A 294 -3.63 -21.49 -20.43
C ARG A 294 -3.07 -21.34 -19.02
N ILE A 295 -3.36 -20.17 -18.41
CA ILE A 295 -3.22 -19.96 -16.98
C ILE A 295 -4.59 -19.64 -16.36
N SER A 296 -4.89 -20.22 -15.20
CA SER A 296 -6.13 -19.91 -14.48
C SER A 296 -5.91 -19.81 -12.97
N THR A 297 -6.65 -18.90 -12.34
CA THR A 297 -6.64 -18.69 -10.90
C THR A 297 -8.08 -18.53 -10.41
N TYR A 298 -8.38 -19.18 -9.29
CA TYR A 298 -9.66 -19.07 -8.59
C TYR A 298 -9.38 -18.80 -7.12
N GLY A 299 -10.06 -17.82 -6.55
CA GLY A 299 -9.92 -17.46 -5.16
C GLY A 299 -11.25 -17.15 -4.50
N HIS A 300 -11.40 -17.56 -3.24
CA HIS A 300 -12.54 -17.24 -2.38
C HIS A 300 -12.02 -16.75 -1.04
N ASN A 301 -12.58 -15.65 -0.55
CA ASN A 301 -12.33 -15.15 0.79
C ASN A 301 -13.67 -14.94 1.49
N ILE A 302 -13.82 -15.52 2.65
CA ILE A 302 -15.00 -15.36 3.52
C ILE A 302 -14.51 -14.76 4.83
N GLY A 303 -15.15 -13.69 5.29
CA GLY A 303 -14.85 -13.04 6.56
C GLY A 303 -16.10 -12.83 7.39
N LEU A 304 -16.02 -13.18 8.66
CA LEU A 304 -17.02 -12.86 9.68
C LEU A 304 -16.38 -11.88 10.65
N ASN A 305 -17.01 -10.75 10.87
CA ASN A 305 -16.54 -9.70 11.75
C ASN A 305 -17.57 -9.43 12.84
N TYR A 306 -17.10 -9.31 14.07
CA TYR A 306 -17.87 -8.81 15.19
C TYR A 306 -17.10 -7.69 15.88
N SER A 307 -17.73 -6.54 16.05
CA SER A 307 -17.17 -5.43 16.81
C SER A 307 -18.12 -5.01 17.92
N PHE A 308 -17.57 -4.71 19.07
CA PHE A 308 -18.27 -4.12 20.19
C PHE A 308 -17.54 -2.86 20.66
N GLN A 309 -18.28 -1.77 20.87
CA GLN A 309 -17.71 -0.51 21.35
C GLN A 309 -18.54 0.03 22.50
N ASP A 310 -17.92 0.23 23.65
CA ASP A 310 -18.51 0.93 24.78
C ASP A 310 -17.98 2.35 24.87
N GLN A 311 -18.78 3.29 24.41
CA GLN A 311 -18.66 4.76 24.44
C GLN A 311 -17.35 5.30 25.05
N GLY A 312 -16.23 5.12 24.30
CA GLY A 312 -14.93 5.67 24.66
C GLY A 312 -14.16 4.93 25.77
N LYS A 313 -14.71 3.87 26.40
CA LYS A 313 -14.02 3.10 27.42
C LYS A 313 -13.22 1.95 26.81
N TRP A 314 -13.86 1.11 26.01
CA TRP A 314 -13.19 -0.01 25.38
C TRP A 314 -13.84 -0.38 24.04
N PHE A 315 -13.05 -0.99 23.20
CA PHE A 315 -13.41 -1.48 21.88
C PHE A 315 -12.86 -2.90 21.72
N PHE A 316 -13.71 -3.80 21.24
CA PHE A 316 -13.34 -5.16 20.90
C PHE A 316 -13.70 -5.44 19.46
N ASN A 317 -12.82 -6.12 18.73
CA ASN A 317 -13.08 -6.62 17.39
C ASN A 317 -12.60 -8.07 17.29
N SER A 318 -13.40 -8.92 16.69
CA SER A 318 -13.04 -10.29 16.32
C SER A 318 -13.34 -10.51 14.86
N THR A 319 -12.35 -10.98 14.11
CA THR A 319 -12.51 -11.32 12.69
C THR A 319 -12.06 -12.75 12.46
N VAL A 320 -12.96 -13.58 11.93
CA VAL A 320 -12.66 -14.93 11.45
C VAL A 320 -12.63 -14.86 9.92
N ARG A 321 -11.53 -15.30 9.31
CA ARG A 321 -11.36 -15.30 7.85
C ARG A 321 -10.98 -16.70 7.37
N TRP A 322 -11.43 -17.01 6.18
CA TRP A 322 -10.98 -18.16 5.43
C TRP A 322 -10.71 -17.75 3.99
N ALA A 323 -9.45 -17.88 3.57
CA ALA A 323 -9.02 -17.65 2.20
C ALA A 323 -8.67 -18.98 1.53
N PHE A 324 -9.22 -19.21 0.37
CA PHE A 324 -8.93 -20.36 -0.48
C PHE A 324 -8.49 -19.88 -1.86
N ASN A 325 -7.37 -20.37 -2.36
CA ASN A 325 -6.87 -20.08 -3.69
C ASN A 325 -6.47 -21.36 -4.41
N LYS A 326 -6.76 -21.42 -5.70
CA LYS A 326 -6.32 -22.48 -6.60
C LYS A 326 -5.80 -21.86 -7.89
N ASN A 327 -4.63 -22.28 -8.31
CA ASN A 327 -4.03 -21.89 -9.59
C ASN A 327 -3.71 -23.12 -10.42
N LYS A 328 -3.81 -22.97 -11.74
CA LYS A 328 -3.37 -23.94 -12.73
C LYS A 328 -2.62 -23.19 -13.82
N GLN A 329 -1.49 -23.73 -14.21
CA GLN A 329 -0.68 -23.18 -15.28
C GLN A 329 -0.22 -24.30 -16.20
N ASN A 330 -0.42 -24.09 -17.49
CA ASN A 330 0.17 -24.89 -18.54
C ASN A 330 1.19 -24.02 -19.26
N ASN A 331 2.37 -24.53 -19.50
CA ASN A 331 3.37 -23.91 -20.35
C ASN A 331 3.77 -24.92 -21.41
N GLN A 332 3.89 -24.47 -22.63
CA GLN A 332 4.44 -25.25 -23.74
C GLN A 332 5.41 -24.38 -24.51
N SER A 333 6.50 -24.98 -24.96
CA SER A 333 7.49 -24.26 -25.76
C SER A 333 8.33 -25.23 -26.62
N SER A 334 8.92 -24.67 -27.67
CA SER A 334 9.99 -25.28 -28.40
C SER A 334 11.31 -24.91 -27.72
N LEU A 335 12.14 -25.92 -27.45
CA LEU A 335 13.48 -25.75 -26.89
C LEU A 335 14.50 -26.15 -27.95
N TYR A 336 15.53 -25.34 -28.13
CA TYR A 336 16.66 -25.64 -28.99
C TYR A 336 17.94 -24.97 -28.50
N ILE A 337 19.07 -25.47 -28.91
CA ILE A 337 20.37 -24.84 -28.71
C ILE A 337 20.61 -23.88 -29.87
N LEU A 338 20.96 -22.62 -29.56
CA LEU A 338 21.12 -21.57 -30.57
C LEU A 338 22.15 -21.94 -31.66
N GLU A 339 23.17 -22.70 -31.26
CA GLU A 339 24.25 -23.17 -32.14
C GLU A 339 23.82 -24.40 -33.00
N LYS A 340 22.63 -25.01 -32.70
CA LYS A 340 22.05 -26.18 -33.40
C LYS A 340 20.52 -26.04 -33.45
N PRO A 341 19.99 -25.06 -34.18
CA PRO A 341 18.56 -24.74 -34.14
C PRO A 341 17.64 -25.77 -34.77
N GLU A 342 18.21 -26.73 -35.54
CA GLU A 342 17.48 -27.85 -36.15
C GLU A 342 17.10 -28.93 -35.14
N GLU A 343 17.78 -29.05 -34.02
CA GLU A 343 17.48 -30.01 -32.95
C GLU A 343 16.44 -29.44 -31.98
N ILE A 344 15.16 -29.50 -32.39
CA ILE A 344 14.05 -28.96 -31.59
C ILE A 344 13.50 -30.03 -30.64
N LEU A 345 13.43 -29.70 -29.36
CA LEU A 345 12.71 -30.44 -28.33
C LEU A 345 11.42 -29.71 -27.96
N MET A 346 10.41 -30.45 -27.56
CA MET A 346 9.18 -29.92 -27.03
C MET A 346 9.24 -29.93 -25.50
N MET A 347 8.99 -28.79 -24.88
CA MET A 347 8.78 -28.66 -23.44
C MET A 347 7.28 -28.59 -23.14
N LYS A 348 6.85 -29.33 -22.14
CA LYS A 348 5.51 -29.21 -21.54
C LYS A 348 5.64 -29.17 -20.04
N GLU A 349 5.02 -28.16 -19.45
CA GLU A 349 4.93 -28.02 -18.00
C GLU A 349 3.48 -27.84 -17.60
N HIS A 350 3.06 -28.62 -16.63
CA HIS A 350 1.77 -28.47 -15.97
C HIS A 350 1.99 -28.28 -14.47
N SER A 351 1.45 -27.22 -13.92
CA SER A 351 1.49 -26.99 -12.48
C SER A 351 0.11 -26.67 -11.93
N THR A 352 -0.17 -27.22 -10.75
CA THR A 352 -1.34 -26.87 -9.96
C THR A 352 -0.91 -26.49 -8.55
N GLY A 353 -1.59 -25.52 -7.99
CA GLY A 353 -1.39 -25.12 -6.61
C GLY A 353 -2.73 -24.85 -5.94
N ARG A 354 -2.84 -25.22 -4.67
CA ARG A 354 -3.95 -24.82 -3.82
C ARG A 354 -3.42 -24.32 -2.48
N THR A 355 -4.12 -23.35 -1.91
CA THR A 355 -3.83 -22.84 -0.56
C THR A 355 -5.14 -22.60 0.15
N SER A 356 -5.24 -23.11 1.37
CA SER A 356 -6.34 -22.83 2.31
C SER A 356 -5.76 -22.16 3.55
N ARG A 357 -6.34 -21.02 3.95
CA ARG A 357 -5.79 -20.19 5.03
C ARG A 357 -6.89 -19.66 5.94
N PRO A 358 -7.42 -20.46 6.89
CA PRO A 358 -8.23 -19.94 7.98
C PRO A 358 -7.38 -19.12 8.95
N SER A 359 -7.96 -18.06 9.49
CA SER A 359 -7.34 -17.19 10.49
C SER A 359 -8.37 -16.57 11.43
N VAL A 360 -7.93 -16.28 12.65
CA VAL A 360 -8.68 -15.53 13.64
C VAL A 360 -7.82 -14.36 14.10
N ASP A 361 -8.41 -13.18 14.07
CA ASP A 361 -7.81 -11.93 14.51
C ASP A 361 -8.67 -11.35 15.64
N LEU A 362 -8.07 -11.12 16.80
CA LEU A 362 -8.70 -10.57 18.00
C LEU A 362 -8.01 -9.25 18.34
N TYR A 363 -8.76 -8.17 18.38
CA TYR A 363 -8.28 -6.85 18.74
C TYR A 363 -9.07 -6.31 19.93
N PHE A 364 -8.36 -5.87 20.94
CA PHE A 364 -8.95 -5.22 22.10
C PHE A 364 -8.22 -3.92 22.40
N GLN A 365 -8.97 -2.86 22.61
CA GLN A 365 -8.44 -1.55 23.02
C GLN A 365 -9.26 -1.04 24.19
N CYS A 366 -8.59 -0.60 25.25
CA CYS A 366 -9.24 0.09 26.34
C CYS A 366 -8.51 1.39 26.68
N LYS A 367 -9.27 2.39 27.10
CA LYS A 367 -8.77 3.59 27.74
C LYS A 367 -8.70 3.35 29.22
N LEU A 368 -7.50 3.39 29.80
CA LEU A 368 -7.30 3.25 31.25
C LEU A 368 -7.73 4.53 31.98
N ASN A 369 -7.43 5.69 31.36
CA ASN A 369 -7.94 7.00 31.69
C ASN A 369 -7.87 7.90 30.43
N ASN A 370 -8.14 9.20 30.52
CA ASN A 370 -8.17 10.10 29.35
C ASN A 370 -6.86 10.19 28.58
N ASP A 371 -5.72 9.88 29.22
CA ASP A 371 -4.39 10.03 28.64
C ASP A 371 -3.66 8.72 28.38
N GLN A 372 -4.27 7.59 28.72
CA GLN A 372 -3.64 6.28 28.62
C GLN A 372 -4.54 5.28 27.90
N SER A 373 -3.97 4.47 27.04
CA SER A 373 -4.65 3.38 26.35
C SER A 373 -3.81 2.11 26.32
N LEU A 374 -4.48 0.97 26.38
CA LEU A 374 -3.91 -0.34 26.20
C LEU A 374 -4.55 -0.97 24.95
N ILE A 375 -3.73 -1.53 24.10
CA ILE A 375 -4.15 -2.27 22.90
C ILE A 375 -3.57 -3.67 23.03
N ILE A 376 -4.41 -4.68 22.81
CA ILE A 376 -4.00 -6.09 22.76
C ILE A 376 -4.47 -6.64 21.41
N ASN A 377 -3.58 -7.29 20.71
CA ASN A 377 -3.86 -7.94 19.44
C ASN A 377 -3.38 -9.39 19.48
N ALA A 378 -4.20 -10.32 18.99
CA ALA A 378 -3.84 -11.74 18.89
C ALA A 378 -4.33 -12.28 17.54
N VAL A 379 -3.40 -12.82 16.75
CA VAL A 379 -3.72 -13.41 15.45
C VAL A 379 -3.22 -14.83 15.42
N THR A 380 -4.10 -15.75 15.01
CA THR A 380 -3.72 -17.13 14.72
C THR A 380 -4.09 -17.46 13.28
N THR A 381 -3.21 -18.17 12.60
CA THR A 381 -3.38 -18.54 11.19
C THR A 381 -2.90 -19.97 10.99
N TYR A 382 -3.71 -20.76 10.32
CA TYR A 382 -3.30 -22.05 9.76
C TYR A 382 -3.24 -21.94 8.25
N ILE A 383 -2.19 -22.48 7.64
CA ILE A 383 -2.01 -22.47 6.18
C ILE A 383 -1.78 -23.91 5.75
N ASP A 384 -2.63 -24.40 4.86
CA ASP A 384 -2.49 -25.66 4.15
C ASP A 384 -2.21 -25.37 2.67
N THR A 385 -1.11 -25.91 2.16
CA THR A 385 -0.69 -25.73 0.78
C THR A 385 -0.43 -27.07 0.12
N GLN A 386 -0.81 -27.18 -1.15
CA GLN A 386 -0.42 -28.29 -2.00
C GLN A 386 -0.03 -27.74 -3.35
N SER A 387 1.07 -28.24 -3.91
CA SER A 387 1.57 -27.91 -5.23
C SER A 387 2.02 -29.19 -5.93
N ASP A 388 1.57 -29.36 -7.16
CA ASP A 388 1.93 -30.47 -8.03
C ASP A 388 2.50 -29.89 -9.32
N ARG A 389 3.62 -30.45 -9.80
CA ARG A 389 4.28 -30.02 -11.02
C ARG A 389 4.73 -31.25 -11.81
N SER A 390 4.38 -31.29 -13.10
CA SER A 390 4.96 -32.18 -14.09
C SER A 390 5.65 -31.36 -15.17
N TYR A 391 6.84 -31.78 -15.56
CA TYR A 391 7.66 -31.12 -16.55
C TYR A 391 8.34 -32.17 -17.44
N THR A 392 8.19 -32.01 -18.74
CA THR A 392 8.79 -32.94 -19.72
C THR A 392 9.51 -32.15 -20.80
N GLU A 393 10.69 -32.66 -21.19
CA GLU A 393 11.44 -32.22 -22.37
C GLU A 393 11.69 -33.44 -23.25
N GLY A 394 11.51 -33.34 -24.57
CA GLY A 394 11.80 -34.43 -25.47
C GLY A 394 11.28 -34.22 -26.88
N LYS A 395 11.50 -35.23 -27.74
CA LYS A 395 10.87 -35.32 -29.06
C LYS A 395 9.41 -35.75 -28.87
N SER A 396 8.55 -35.50 -29.86
CA SER A 396 7.08 -35.60 -29.75
C SER A 396 6.52 -36.85 -29.05
N ASN A 397 7.23 -37.98 -29.06
CA ASN A 397 6.77 -39.23 -28.45
C ASN A 397 7.78 -39.87 -27.49
N GLU A 398 8.94 -39.25 -27.27
CA GLU A 398 10.00 -39.79 -26.40
C GLU A 398 10.49 -38.68 -25.47
N PRO A 399 10.02 -38.63 -24.19
CA PRO A 399 10.57 -37.71 -23.23
C PRO A 399 12.01 -38.09 -22.89
N LEU A 400 12.93 -37.14 -23.04
CA LEU A 400 14.33 -37.25 -22.58
C LEU A 400 14.44 -36.92 -21.10
N THR A 401 13.57 -36.04 -20.63
CA THR A 401 13.49 -35.61 -19.23
C THR A 401 12.03 -35.66 -18.80
N ASP A 402 11.77 -36.29 -17.65
CA ASP A 402 10.46 -36.35 -17.03
C ASP A 402 10.62 -36.05 -15.53
N ILE A 403 10.13 -34.88 -15.13
CA ILE A 403 10.21 -34.40 -13.76
C ILE A 403 8.80 -34.29 -13.18
N TYR A 404 8.59 -35.01 -12.10
CA TYR A 404 7.39 -34.88 -11.28
C TYR A 404 7.77 -34.45 -9.88
N SER A 405 7.11 -33.42 -9.35
CA SER A 405 7.32 -32.96 -7.99
C SER A 405 6.01 -32.55 -7.32
N THR A 406 5.87 -32.92 -6.06
CA THR A 406 4.76 -32.50 -5.19
C THR A 406 5.31 -31.84 -3.96
N VAL A 407 4.60 -30.85 -3.46
CA VAL A 407 4.88 -30.22 -2.18
C VAL A 407 3.56 -30.10 -1.41
N SER A 408 3.50 -30.71 -0.23
CA SER A 408 2.43 -30.54 0.74
C SER A 408 2.98 -29.86 1.98
N GLY A 409 2.41 -28.74 2.36
CA GLY A 409 2.91 -27.92 3.47
C GLY A 409 1.81 -27.47 4.41
N ASN A 410 2.08 -27.58 5.71
CA ASN A 410 1.25 -27.08 6.77
C ASN A 410 2.02 -26.06 7.60
N LYS A 411 1.41 -24.90 7.86
CA LYS A 411 2.01 -23.88 8.71
C LYS A 411 1.01 -23.37 9.75
N TYR A 412 1.41 -23.42 11.01
CA TYR A 412 0.72 -22.75 12.12
C TYR A 412 1.48 -21.48 12.48
N SER A 413 0.77 -20.38 12.64
CA SER A 413 1.35 -19.11 13.06
C SER A 413 0.49 -18.49 14.17
N PHE A 414 1.16 -18.00 15.21
CA PHE A 414 0.56 -17.21 16.28
C PHE A 414 1.32 -15.90 16.42
N ILE A 415 0.58 -14.80 16.57
CA ILE A 415 1.09 -13.46 16.86
C ILE A 415 0.31 -12.92 18.05
N GLY A 416 1.01 -12.52 19.10
CA GLY A 416 0.46 -11.79 20.25
C GLY A 416 1.17 -10.45 20.38
N GLU A 417 0.41 -9.38 20.56
CA GLU A 417 0.96 -8.03 20.69
C GLU A 417 0.22 -7.25 21.78
N GLY A 418 0.99 -6.55 22.63
CA GLY A 418 0.47 -5.61 23.61
C GLY A 418 1.12 -4.25 23.42
N ILE A 419 0.32 -3.19 23.35
CA ILE A 419 0.78 -1.81 23.14
C ILE A 419 0.18 -0.93 24.22
N TYR A 420 1.02 -0.20 24.93
CA TYR A 420 0.65 0.84 25.88
C TYR A 420 0.99 2.22 25.30
N GLU A 421 0.03 3.12 25.29
CA GLU A 421 0.22 4.49 24.85
C GLU A 421 -0.19 5.47 25.97
N ARG A 422 0.63 6.50 26.17
CA ARG A 422 0.35 7.57 27.13
C ARG A 422 0.64 8.92 26.51
N LYS A 423 -0.31 9.85 26.62
CA LYS A 423 -0.02 11.27 26.41
C LYS A 423 0.76 11.78 27.62
N VAL A 424 2.03 12.11 27.44
CA VAL A 424 2.89 12.62 28.50
C VAL A 424 2.62 14.11 28.73
N THR A 425 2.41 14.83 27.63
CA THR A 425 1.94 16.20 27.59
C THR A 425 0.88 16.35 26.49
N LYS A 426 0.23 17.52 26.40
CA LYS A 426 -0.68 17.82 25.26
C LYS A 426 -0.02 17.69 23.89
N LYS A 427 1.32 17.81 23.83
CA LYS A 427 2.11 17.80 22.59
C LYS A 427 3.04 16.61 22.47
N SER A 428 3.07 15.68 23.43
CA SER A 428 3.97 14.54 23.41
C SER A 428 3.29 13.24 23.85
N ARG A 429 3.74 12.13 23.26
CA ARG A 429 3.23 10.77 23.49
C ARG A 429 4.38 9.81 23.70
N LEU A 430 4.20 8.89 24.63
CA LEU A 430 5.01 7.70 24.82
C LEU A 430 4.22 6.49 24.33
N SER A 431 4.83 5.65 23.52
CA SER A 431 4.30 4.35 23.10
C SER A 431 5.30 3.27 23.46
N ALA A 432 4.85 2.21 24.09
CA ALA A 432 5.67 1.05 24.40
C ALA A 432 4.91 -0.21 24.02
N GLY A 433 5.57 -1.21 23.47
CA GLY A 433 4.91 -2.43 23.05
C GLY A 433 5.80 -3.64 23.12
N VAL A 434 5.14 -4.80 23.22
CA VAL A 434 5.76 -6.11 23.12
C VAL A 434 5.00 -6.93 22.09
N LYS A 435 5.73 -7.67 21.25
CA LYS A 435 5.16 -8.56 20.23
C LYS A 435 5.89 -9.89 20.28
N TYR A 436 5.14 -10.96 20.27
CA TYR A 436 5.63 -12.33 20.15
C TYR A 436 5.01 -12.95 18.91
N GLN A 437 5.81 -13.61 18.11
CA GLN A 437 5.38 -14.36 16.93
C GLN A 437 6.06 -15.72 16.93
N GLN A 438 5.28 -16.77 16.68
CA GLN A 438 5.78 -18.12 16.48
C GLN A 438 5.16 -18.72 15.24
N SER A 439 5.98 -19.42 14.45
CA SER A 439 5.57 -20.19 13.27
C SER A 439 6.17 -21.59 13.32
N LEU A 440 5.33 -22.57 13.00
CA LEU A 440 5.69 -23.98 12.87
C LEU A 440 5.30 -24.38 11.45
N ALA A 441 6.24 -24.86 10.66
CA ALA A 441 5.98 -25.29 9.29
C ALA A 441 6.52 -26.71 9.06
N ASP A 442 5.65 -27.57 8.53
CA ASP A 442 5.94 -28.94 8.14
C ASP A 442 5.72 -29.06 6.63
N ASN A 443 6.73 -29.43 5.87
CA ASN A 443 6.62 -29.64 4.43
C ASN A 443 7.07 -31.05 4.06
N THR A 444 6.26 -31.70 3.23
CA THR A 444 6.56 -32.98 2.61
C THR A 444 6.74 -32.77 1.11
N TYR A 445 7.89 -33.13 0.61
CA TYR A 445 8.26 -33.12 -0.80
C TYR A 445 8.17 -34.54 -1.34
N GLY A 446 7.62 -34.71 -2.53
CA GLY A 446 7.47 -35.99 -3.20
C GLY A 446 7.70 -35.84 -4.72
N GLY A 447 7.70 -36.96 -5.43
CA GLY A 447 7.96 -37.04 -6.86
C GLY A 447 9.28 -37.78 -7.15
N ASN A 448 10.13 -37.26 -8.06
CA ASN A 448 11.42 -37.87 -8.36
C ASN A 448 12.35 -37.89 -7.13
N GLU A 449 12.22 -36.91 -6.26
CA GLU A 449 12.92 -36.88 -4.96
C GLU A 449 11.91 -36.70 -3.85
N SER A 450 12.17 -37.31 -2.68
CA SER A 450 11.32 -37.18 -1.50
C SER A 450 12.11 -36.66 -0.29
N SER A 451 11.49 -35.77 0.46
CA SER A 451 12.09 -35.22 1.67
C SER A 451 11.01 -34.66 2.58
N GLU A 452 11.31 -34.57 3.88
CA GLU A 452 10.48 -33.90 4.86
C GLU A 452 11.29 -32.81 5.59
N THR A 453 10.66 -31.68 5.82
CA THR A 453 11.27 -30.59 6.58
C THR A 453 10.31 -30.08 7.66
N LYS A 454 10.86 -29.91 8.88
CA LYS A 454 10.16 -29.27 10.01
C LYS A 454 10.93 -28.05 10.43
N MET A 455 10.26 -26.91 10.42
CA MET A 455 10.87 -25.63 10.68
C MET A 455 10.13 -24.88 11.79
N HIS A 456 10.90 -24.33 12.72
CA HIS A 456 10.40 -23.53 13.84
C HIS A 456 11.00 -22.14 13.76
N GLU A 457 10.15 -21.11 13.79
CA GLU A 457 10.58 -19.73 13.79
C GLU A 457 9.90 -18.98 14.94
N THR A 458 10.71 -18.25 15.71
CA THR A 458 10.24 -17.42 16.83
C THR A 458 10.82 -16.02 16.70
N HIS A 459 9.95 -15.01 16.78
CA HIS A 459 10.33 -13.61 16.89
C HIS A 459 9.70 -13.01 18.15
N ALA A 460 10.50 -12.32 18.93
CA ALA A 460 10.04 -11.51 20.05
C ALA A 460 10.63 -10.10 19.90
N THR A 461 9.80 -9.09 20.05
CA THR A 461 10.22 -7.70 20.00
C THR A 461 9.65 -6.92 21.17
N ALA A 462 10.43 -6.00 21.71
CA ALA A 462 9.95 -4.99 22.65
C ALA A 462 10.45 -3.63 22.17
N TYR A 463 9.60 -2.62 22.24
CA TYR A 463 9.98 -1.28 21.80
C TYR A 463 9.46 -0.19 22.73
N VAL A 464 10.12 0.94 22.67
CA VAL A 464 9.67 2.21 23.22
C VAL A 464 9.86 3.31 22.18
N GLU A 465 8.87 4.17 22.03
CA GLU A 465 8.90 5.31 21.12
C GLU A 465 8.36 6.55 21.85
N TYR A 466 9.13 7.63 21.86
CA TYR A 466 8.70 8.92 22.35
C TYR A 466 8.58 9.90 21.18
N SER A 467 7.42 10.51 21.02
CA SER A 467 7.14 11.45 19.94
C SER A 467 6.53 12.73 20.49
N GLY A 468 6.82 13.85 19.82
CA GLY A 468 6.29 15.13 20.25
C GLY A 468 6.42 16.22 19.20
N LYS A 469 5.81 17.38 19.55
CA LYS A 469 5.86 18.59 18.75
C LYS A 469 6.31 19.77 19.62
N MET A 470 7.26 20.53 19.13
CA MET A 470 7.80 21.73 19.75
C MET A 470 7.72 22.87 18.72
N ASP A 471 6.71 23.72 18.82
CA ASP A 471 6.37 24.74 17.82
C ASP A 471 6.30 24.24 16.39
N ARG A 472 7.32 24.52 15.56
CA ARG A 472 7.44 24.10 14.18
C ARG A 472 8.19 22.77 14.00
N PHE A 473 8.70 22.19 15.08
CA PHE A 473 9.53 20.99 15.05
C PHE A 473 8.77 19.78 15.60
N ASN A 474 8.68 18.71 14.80
CA ASN A 474 8.16 17.42 15.19
C ASN A 474 9.32 16.44 15.35
N TYR A 475 9.27 15.59 16.38
CA TYR A 475 10.32 14.60 16.61
C TYR A 475 9.72 13.27 17.08
N SER A 476 10.43 12.19 16.77
CA SER A 476 10.14 10.87 17.31
C SER A 476 11.44 10.07 17.40
N PHE A 477 11.69 9.51 18.57
CA PHE A 477 12.79 8.59 18.85
C PHE A 477 12.21 7.24 19.24
N GLY A 478 12.57 6.20 18.51
CA GLY A 478 12.17 4.83 18.80
C GLY A 478 13.39 3.95 19.00
N LEU A 479 13.27 3.02 19.93
CA LEU A 479 14.26 1.98 20.16
C LEU A 479 13.54 0.65 20.30
N GLN A 480 13.94 -0.35 19.50
CA GLN A 480 13.37 -1.69 19.49
C GLN A 480 14.45 -2.72 19.78
N GLY A 481 14.24 -3.54 20.78
CA GLY A 481 14.95 -4.78 20.99
C GLY A 481 14.25 -5.92 20.29
N SER A 482 14.95 -6.77 19.56
CA SER A 482 14.39 -7.94 18.91
C SER A 482 15.20 -9.20 19.16
N TYR A 483 14.51 -10.31 19.32
CA TYR A 483 15.03 -11.66 19.36
C TYR A 483 14.44 -12.45 18.22
N ALA A 484 15.27 -13.12 17.42
CA ALA A 484 14.85 -14.03 16.36
C ALA A 484 15.56 -15.37 16.54
N ARG A 485 14.77 -16.45 16.45
CA ARG A 485 15.26 -17.83 16.48
C ARG A 485 14.66 -18.60 15.33
N PHE A 486 15.51 -19.33 14.63
CA PHE A 486 15.13 -20.33 13.64
C PHE A 486 15.74 -21.67 14.00
N LYS A 487 15.01 -22.76 13.78
CA LYS A 487 15.50 -24.13 13.95
C LYS A 487 14.89 -25.04 12.88
N GLN A 488 15.77 -25.82 12.21
CA GLN A 488 15.41 -26.89 11.28
C GLN A 488 16.35 -28.08 11.55
N LYS A 489 15.82 -29.19 12.05
CA LYS A 489 16.63 -30.33 12.56
C LYS A 489 17.66 -29.82 13.60
N GLU A 490 18.96 -30.06 13.34
CA GLU A 490 20.06 -29.60 14.20
C GLU A 490 20.59 -28.20 13.82
N GLU A 491 20.17 -27.67 12.68
CA GLU A 491 20.61 -26.38 12.17
C GLU A 491 19.70 -25.25 12.66
N GLY A 492 20.27 -24.06 12.82
CA GLY A 492 19.51 -22.89 13.21
C GLY A 492 20.35 -21.72 13.69
N TYR A 493 19.67 -20.64 14.06
CA TYR A 493 20.32 -19.46 14.61
C TYR A 493 19.50 -18.83 15.75
N ASN A 494 20.21 -18.11 16.61
CA ASN A 494 19.64 -17.19 17.59
C ASN A 494 20.28 -15.84 17.44
N ARG A 495 19.48 -14.77 17.39
CA ARG A 495 19.98 -13.40 17.20
C ARG A 495 19.22 -12.39 18.05
N TYR A 496 20.00 -11.54 18.71
CA TYR A 496 19.50 -10.34 19.37
C TYR A 496 19.88 -9.11 18.55
N SER A 497 19.03 -8.11 18.55
CA SER A 497 19.28 -6.87 17.80
C SER A 497 18.69 -5.68 18.54
N LEU A 498 19.39 -4.55 18.44
CA LEU A 498 18.92 -3.25 18.89
C LEU A 498 18.74 -2.35 17.67
N LEU A 499 17.53 -1.86 17.46
CA LEU A 499 17.10 -1.22 16.22
C LEU A 499 16.58 0.18 16.52
N PRO A 500 17.42 1.22 16.37
CA PRO A 500 17.00 2.60 16.55
C PRO A 500 16.21 3.11 15.35
N ARG A 501 15.26 4.02 15.62
CA ARG A 501 14.50 4.77 14.63
C ARG A 501 14.42 6.24 15.02
N LEU A 502 14.67 7.12 14.05
CA LEU A 502 14.60 8.57 14.22
C LEU A 502 13.67 9.16 13.16
N ARG A 503 12.80 10.07 13.58
CA ARG A 503 11.99 10.90 12.68
C ARG A 503 12.05 12.33 13.16
N LEU A 504 12.36 13.24 12.25
CA LEU A 504 12.41 14.68 12.50
C LEU A 504 11.55 15.37 11.44
N GLY A 505 10.75 16.33 11.83
CA GLY A 505 9.93 17.13 10.93
C GLY A 505 10.03 18.59 11.27
N TYR A 506 10.10 19.46 10.28
CA TYR A 506 10.18 20.89 10.47
C TYR A 506 9.23 21.63 9.53
N GLN A 507 8.33 22.42 10.09
CA GLN A 507 7.46 23.33 9.34
C GLN A 507 8.27 24.59 9.00
N PHE A 508 8.90 24.58 7.81
CA PHE A 508 9.76 25.68 7.37
C PHE A 508 8.94 26.96 7.12
N SER A 509 7.78 26.84 6.48
CA SER A 509 6.78 27.88 6.31
C SER A 509 5.39 27.25 6.31
N ASP A 510 4.32 28.06 6.23
CA ASP A 510 2.95 27.53 6.15
C ASP A 510 2.72 26.61 4.96
N ASN A 511 3.54 26.78 3.93
CA ASN A 511 3.45 26.04 2.66
C ASN A 511 4.49 24.93 2.50
N VAL A 512 5.51 24.84 3.37
CA VAL A 512 6.64 23.91 3.22
C VAL A 512 6.89 23.16 4.50
N PHE A 513 6.84 21.82 4.41
CA PHE A 513 7.16 20.91 5.50
C PHE A 513 8.29 19.96 5.09
N ILE A 514 9.34 19.88 5.88
CA ILE A 514 10.50 19.02 5.62
C ILE A 514 10.53 17.92 6.67
N ARG A 515 10.82 16.69 6.25
CA ARG A 515 10.92 15.53 7.14
C ARG A 515 12.15 14.70 6.82
N TYR A 516 12.81 14.25 7.86
CA TYR A 516 13.87 13.25 7.81
C TYR A 516 13.42 12.00 8.57
N ARG A 517 13.75 10.82 8.04
CA ARG A 517 13.61 9.52 8.68
C ARG A 517 14.88 8.69 8.52
N GLY A 518 15.43 8.23 9.65
CA GLY A 518 16.50 7.26 9.70
C GLY A 518 16.08 6.03 10.49
N GLN A 519 16.35 4.86 9.95
CA GLN A 519 16.07 3.60 10.66
C GLN A 519 17.09 2.53 10.34
N ILE A 520 17.32 1.67 11.32
CA ILE A 520 18.05 0.41 11.17
C ILE A 520 17.03 -0.70 11.37
N SER A 521 17.00 -1.66 10.45
CA SER A 521 16.15 -2.84 10.54
C SER A 521 16.93 -4.10 10.20
N ARG A 522 16.36 -5.26 10.50
CA ARG A 522 16.95 -6.54 10.15
C ARG A 522 15.96 -7.36 9.36
N LYS A 523 16.49 -8.13 8.41
CA LYS A 523 15.69 -9.09 7.62
C LYS A 523 16.20 -10.50 7.87
N SER A 524 15.30 -11.38 8.23
CA SER A 524 15.55 -12.82 8.35
C SER A 524 15.43 -13.50 6.99
N PRO A 525 16.15 -14.61 6.75
CA PRO A 525 15.89 -15.47 5.59
C PRO A 525 14.46 -15.97 5.61
N GLY A 526 13.87 -16.17 4.44
CA GLY A 526 12.59 -16.89 4.32
C GLY A 526 12.74 -18.37 4.67
N LEU A 527 11.68 -18.99 5.19
CA LEU A 527 11.71 -20.43 5.50
C LEU A 527 12.01 -21.27 4.25
N SER A 528 11.49 -20.87 3.08
CA SER A 528 11.79 -21.51 1.79
C SER A 528 13.25 -21.40 1.37
N ASP A 529 13.91 -20.30 1.74
CA ASP A 529 15.29 -20.04 1.33
C ASP A 529 16.29 -20.87 2.14
N MET A 530 15.88 -21.33 3.32
CA MET A 530 16.72 -22.12 4.23
C MET A 530 16.54 -23.63 4.09
N GLY A 531 15.49 -24.08 3.38
CA GLY A 531 15.24 -25.52 3.19
C GLY A 531 16.32 -26.14 2.30
N ASN A 532 17.02 -27.17 2.77
CA ASN A 532 18.10 -27.85 2.03
C ASN A 532 17.60 -28.91 1.03
N VAL A 533 16.35 -28.80 0.59
CA VAL A 533 15.75 -29.74 -0.38
C VAL A 533 16.15 -29.33 -1.80
N ARG A 534 16.72 -30.27 -2.53
CA ARG A 534 17.03 -30.10 -3.97
C ARG A 534 15.77 -30.37 -4.78
N GLN A 535 15.43 -29.47 -5.67
CA GLN A 535 14.29 -29.59 -6.58
C GLN A 535 14.75 -29.40 -8.01
N LEU A 536 14.51 -30.38 -8.88
CA LEU A 536 14.80 -30.25 -10.30
C LEU A 536 13.91 -29.18 -10.93
N ILE A 537 14.54 -28.22 -11.61
CA ILE A 537 13.83 -27.20 -12.40
C ILE A 537 13.58 -27.72 -13.80
N ASP A 538 14.62 -28.21 -14.43
CA ASP A 538 14.67 -28.81 -15.79
C ASP A 538 15.82 -29.77 -15.89
N SER A 539 16.20 -30.17 -17.12
CA SER A 539 17.30 -31.11 -17.39
C SER A 539 18.68 -30.61 -16.94
N LEU A 540 18.86 -29.30 -16.74
CA LEU A 540 20.16 -28.66 -16.46
C LEU A 540 20.24 -28.03 -15.10
N GLN A 541 19.09 -27.60 -14.56
CA GLN A 541 19.01 -26.73 -13.42
C GLN A 541 18.32 -27.37 -12.23
N VAL A 542 18.84 -27.08 -11.05
CA VAL A 542 18.31 -27.49 -9.75
C VAL A 542 18.12 -26.25 -8.87
N ARG A 543 17.07 -26.21 -8.10
CA ARG A 543 16.89 -25.24 -7.01
C ARG A 543 17.22 -25.90 -5.68
N SER A 544 17.98 -25.20 -4.84
CA SER A 544 18.24 -25.63 -3.47
C SER A 544 18.21 -24.42 -2.55
N GLY A 545 17.62 -24.55 -1.40
CA GLY A 545 17.79 -23.54 -0.35
C GLY A 545 19.16 -23.67 0.33
N ASN A 546 19.49 -22.71 1.17
CA ASN A 546 20.76 -22.64 1.88
C ASN A 546 20.52 -22.45 3.40
N PRO A 547 20.71 -23.48 4.23
CA PRO A 547 20.49 -23.40 5.66
C PRO A 547 21.52 -22.51 6.40
N GLU A 548 22.65 -22.18 5.76
CA GLU A 548 23.69 -21.29 6.34
C GLU A 548 23.35 -19.81 6.24
N LEU A 549 22.23 -19.46 5.66
CA LEU A 549 21.79 -18.07 5.53
C LEU A 549 21.67 -17.38 6.90
N LYS A 550 22.13 -16.15 6.95
CA LYS A 550 22.16 -15.32 8.15
C LYS A 550 21.30 -14.08 8.00
N ILE A 551 20.74 -13.63 9.12
CA ILE A 551 20.06 -12.34 9.20
C ILE A 551 20.98 -11.22 8.73
N PHE A 552 20.46 -10.29 7.94
CA PHE A 552 21.22 -9.13 7.46
C PHE A 552 20.63 -7.80 7.93
N THR A 553 21.44 -6.74 7.86
CA THR A 553 21.08 -5.41 8.36
C THR A 553 20.76 -4.47 7.20
N VAL A 554 19.71 -3.68 7.38
CA VAL A 554 19.25 -2.66 6.42
C VAL A 554 19.31 -1.30 7.11
N TYR A 555 20.02 -0.36 6.49
CA TYR A 555 20.09 1.05 6.87
C TYR A 555 19.29 1.85 5.86
N LYS A 556 18.29 2.60 6.32
CA LYS A 556 17.42 3.39 5.45
C LYS A 556 17.39 4.84 5.94
N ASN A 557 17.63 5.77 5.02
CA ASN A 557 17.55 7.20 5.25
C ASN A 557 16.62 7.83 4.19
N GLU A 558 15.70 8.64 4.61
CA GLU A 558 14.76 9.33 3.73
C GLU A 558 14.68 10.80 4.13
N LEU A 559 14.73 11.67 3.13
CA LEU A 559 14.47 13.09 3.25
C LEU A 559 13.29 13.44 2.35
N GLU A 560 12.33 14.13 2.90
CA GLU A 560 11.09 14.50 2.19
C GLU A 560 10.82 15.98 2.40
N ALA A 561 10.40 16.67 1.34
CA ALA A 561 9.92 18.04 1.40
C ALA A 561 8.57 18.14 0.70
N ASP A 562 7.52 18.38 1.46
CA ASP A 562 6.17 18.70 0.96
C ASP A 562 6.04 20.21 0.76
N PHE A 563 5.45 20.61 -0.34
CA PHE A 563 5.07 22.00 -0.54
C PHE A 563 3.64 22.11 -1.11
N ARG A 564 2.95 23.19 -0.71
CA ARG A 564 1.59 23.48 -1.17
C ARG A 564 1.36 24.98 -1.25
N LYS A 565 0.85 25.45 -2.40
CA LYS A 565 0.43 26.83 -2.58
C LYS A 565 -0.80 26.89 -3.50
N GLY A 566 -1.95 27.21 -2.95
CA GLY A 566 -3.21 27.23 -3.70
C GLY A 566 -3.54 25.83 -4.28
N LEU A 567 -3.75 25.79 -5.59
CA LEU A 567 -4.04 24.55 -6.33
C LEU A 567 -2.79 23.71 -6.66
N PHE A 568 -1.60 24.25 -6.43
CA PHE A 568 -0.34 23.57 -6.71
C PHE A 568 0.22 22.94 -5.45
N SER A 569 0.57 21.66 -5.52
CA SER A 569 1.27 20.95 -4.45
C SER A 569 2.28 19.99 -5.04
N GLY A 570 3.28 19.63 -4.28
CA GLY A 570 4.26 18.65 -4.67
C GLY A 570 5.06 18.12 -3.50
N ASN A 571 5.83 17.11 -3.80
CA ASN A 571 6.69 16.40 -2.86
C ASN A 571 8.03 16.10 -3.54
N VAL A 572 9.11 16.40 -2.87
CA VAL A 572 10.45 15.95 -3.23
C VAL A 572 10.87 14.93 -2.22
N HIS A 573 11.22 13.74 -2.68
CA HIS A 573 11.62 12.62 -1.84
C HIS A 573 12.99 12.10 -2.27
N LEU A 574 13.90 11.96 -1.32
CA LEU A 574 15.20 11.33 -1.51
C LEU A 574 15.32 10.14 -0.55
N SER A 575 15.46 8.95 -1.09
CA SER A 575 15.65 7.72 -0.32
C SER A 575 17.01 7.11 -0.63
N TYR A 576 17.73 6.77 0.41
CA TYR A 576 18.96 5.98 0.34
C TYR A 576 18.85 4.77 1.24
N GLN A 577 19.10 3.59 0.67
CA GLN A 577 19.11 2.32 1.38
C GLN A 577 20.44 1.60 1.16
N TYR A 578 21.01 1.11 2.25
CA TYR A 578 22.18 0.25 2.25
C TYR A 578 21.84 -1.06 2.98
N GLN A 579 22.14 -2.19 2.35
CA GLN A 579 22.00 -3.51 2.95
C GLN A 579 23.39 -4.11 3.14
N HIS A 580 23.68 -4.52 4.37
CA HIS A 580 24.95 -5.17 4.74
C HIS A 580 24.74 -6.67 4.78
N ARG A 581 25.46 -7.40 3.96
CA ARG A 581 25.38 -8.85 3.75
C ARG A 581 23.97 -9.33 3.40
N PRO A 582 23.31 -8.72 2.41
CA PRO A 582 21.98 -9.11 1.98
C PRO A 582 21.95 -10.53 1.44
N ILE A 583 20.79 -11.19 1.56
CA ILE A 583 20.53 -12.47 0.93
C ILE A 583 20.14 -12.19 -0.50
N MET A 584 20.90 -12.73 -1.46
CA MET A 584 20.65 -12.57 -2.89
C MET A 584 20.73 -13.92 -3.59
N GLU A 585 19.93 -14.09 -4.63
CA GLU A 585 19.98 -15.28 -5.50
C GLU A 585 21.30 -15.30 -6.27
N GLU A 586 21.87 -16.50 -6.36
CA GLU A 586 23.04 -16.80 -7.18
C GLU A 586 22.85 -18.14 -7.90
N THR A 587 23.51 -18.31 -9.02
CA THR A 587 23.61 -19.59 -9.71
C THR A 587 25.05 -20.07 -9.65
N ILE A 588 25.24 -21.24 -9.06
CA ILE A 588 26.56 -21.88 -8.95
C ILE A 588 26.54 -23.21 -9.72
N ARG A 589 27.73 -23.74 -10.02
CA ARG A 589 27.87 -25.11 -10.53
C ARG A 589 28.20 -26.05 -9.37
N ASP A 590 27.57 -27.19 -9.34
CA ASP A 590 27.93 -28.24 -8.41
C ASP A 590 29.00 -29.18 -9.01
N LYS A 591 29.46 -30.12 -8.20
CA LYS A 591 30.50 -31.12 -8.62
C LYS A 591 30.08 -32.00 -9.80
N ASN A 592 28.79 -32.07 -10.10
CA ASN A 592 28.22 -32.85 -11.19
C ASN A 592 27.94 -32.01 -12.44
N ASN A 593 28.47 -30.76 -12.48
CA ASN A 593 28.17 -29.77 -13.51
C ASN A 593 26.72 -29.36 -13.65
N SER A 594 25.87 -29.61 -12.64
CA SER A 594 24.51 -29.08 -12.59
C SER A 594 24.53 -27.60 -12.17
N PHE A 595 23.64 -26.82 -12.76
CA PHE A 595 23.48 -25.41 -12.41
C PHE A 595 22.50 -25.28 -11.24
N VAL A 596 23.00 -24.88 -10.08
CA VAL A 596 22.22 -24.81 -8.84
C VAL A 596 21.85 -23.36 -8.57
N ARG A 597 20.55 -23.05 -8.63
CA ARG A 597 19.99 -21.77 -8.17
C ARG A 597 19.81 -21.84 -6.67
N THR A 598 20.44 -20.93 -5.96
CA THR A 598 20.41 -20.85 -4.49
C THR A 598 20.45 -19.40 -4.02
N ASN A 599 20.38 -19.19 -2.72
CA ASN A 599 20.55 -17.89 -2.10
C ASN A 599 21.80 -17.88 -1.22
N ALA A 600 22.54 -16.76 -1.20
CA ALA A 600 23.69 -16.55 -0.34
C ALA A 600 23.68 -15.16 0.29
N ASN A 601 24.37 -15.02 1.43
CA ASN A 601 24.68 -13.71 1.98
C ASN A 601 25.81 -13.06 1.18
N GLN A 602 25.48 -12.14 0.31
CA GLN A 602 26.41 -11.40 -0.55
C GLN A 602 27.07 -10.23 0.21
N LEU A 603 27.87 -9.39 -0.44
CA LEU A 603 28.62 -8.32 0.26
C LEU A 603 27.73 -7.13 0.62
N SER A 604 27.10 -6.50 -0.36
CA SER A 604 26.25 -5.33 -0.15
C SER A 604 25.29 -5.07 -1.29
N TRP A 605 24.23 -4.35 -0.97
CA TRP A 605 23.32 -3.79 -1.96
C TRP A 605 22.92 -2.37 -1.53
N GLN A 606 22.89 -1.46 -2.50
CA GLN A 606 22.55 -0.06 -2.28
C GLN A 606 21.51 0.39 -3.30
N LYS A 607 20.65 1.28 -2.86
CA LYS A 607 19.68 1.98 -3.72
C LYS A 607 19.61 3.44 -3.35
N LEU A 608 19.75 4.30 -4.34
CA LEU A 608 19.47 5.73 -4.26
C LEU A 608 18.27 6.05 -5.15
N ASN A 609 17.27 6.71 -4.59
CA ASN A 609 16.05 7.05 -5.29
C ASN A 609 15.61 8.50 -4.99
N PRO A 610 16.01 9.48 -5.78
CA PRO A 610 15.36 10.79 -5.87
C PRO A 610 14.05 10.68 -6.66
N GLU A 611 12.97 11.26 -6.11
CA GLU A 611 11.64 11.31 -6.73
C GLU A 611 11.02 12.69 -6.56
N LEU A 612 10.38 13.19 -7.59
CA LEU A 612 9.59 14.42 -7.61
C LEU A 612 8.15 14.07 -7.94
N GLU A 613 7.21 14.53 -7.14
CA GLU A 613 5.77 14.46 -7.38
C GLU A 613 5.18 15.86 -7.44
N LEU A 614 4.39 16.12 -8.47
CA LEU A 614 3.70 17.40 -8.70
C LEU A 614 2.22 17.15 -8.89
N LYS A 615 1.39 18.02 -8.33
CA LYS A 615 -0.06 17.99 -8.47
C LYS A 615 -0.59 19.39 -8.71
N LEU A 616 -1.47 19.50 -9.68
CA LEU A 616 -2.22 20.71 -9.99
C LEU A 616 -3.71 20.41 -9.93
N GLY A 617 -4.44 21.12 -9.10
CA GLY A 617 -5.88 20.99 -9.02
C GLY A 617 -6.42 20.72 -7.60
N PRO A 618 -7.76 20.56 -7.48
CA PRO A 618 -8.74 20.52 -8.58
C PRO A 618 -8.98 21.88 -9.24
N LEU A 619 -8.83 21.97 -10.56
CA LEU A 619 -9.18 23.13 -11.36
C LEU A 619 -10.71 23.19 -11.51
N LYS A 620 -11.34 24.25 -11.04
CA LYS A 620 -12.81 24.42 -11.02
C LYS A 620 -13.54 23.21 -10.41
N ASP A 621 -12.92 22.56 -9.40
CA ASP A 621 -13.40 21.34 -8.75
C ASP A 621 -13.62 20.14 -9.71
N ILE A 622 -13.09 20.21 -10.93
CA ILE A 622 -13.30 19.20 -11.97
C ILE A 622 -12.03 18.43 -12.27
N LEU A 623 -10.93 19.14 -12.61
CA LEU A 623 -9.72 18.52 -13.18
C LEU A 623 -8.57 18.52 -12.20
N THR A 624 -7.92 17.38 -12.06
CA THR A 624 -6.66 17.23 -11.33
C THR A 624 -5.61 16.57 -12.21
N PHE A 625 -4.43 17.17 -12.26
CA PHE A 625 -3.25 16.62 -12.93
C PHE A 625 -2.25 16.19 -11.87
N SER A 626 -1.68 15.02 -12.05
CA SER A 626 -0.60 14.51 -11.22
C SER A 626 0.53 14.01 -12.10
N PHE A 627 1.75 14.32 -11.73
CA PHE A 627 2.96 13.87 -12.41
C PHE A 627 3.99 13.48 -11.37
N SER A 628 4.57 12.31 -11.50
CA SER A 628 5.72 11.89 -10.70
C SER A 628 6.82 11.37 -11.60
N THR A 629 8.05 11.64 -11.22
CA THR A 629 9.25 11.15 -11.91
C THR A 629 10.36 10.90 -10.91
N GLY A 630 11.20 9.93 -11.20
CA GLY A 630 12.32 9.61 -10.33
C GLY A 630 13.36 8.74 -11.03
N ILE A 631 14.47 8.56 -10.34
CA ILE A 631 15.57 7.72 -10.79
C ILE A 631 15.82 6.67 -9.70
N ASN A 632 15.92 5.41 -10.11
CA ASN A 632 16.48 4.36 -9.27
C ASN A 632 17.92 4.13 -9.71
N TYR A 633 18.87 4.34 -8.82
CA TYR A 633 20.26 3.92 -8.97
C TYR A 633 20.52 2.78 -8.01
N TYR A 634 21.06 1.67 -8.52
CA TYR A 634 21.40 0.48 -7.78
C TYR A 634 22.91 0.20 -7.88
N ASP A 635 23.51 -0.25 -6.78
CA ASP A 635 24.84 -0.82 -6.70
C ASP A 635 24.75 -2.16 -5.96
N SER A 636 25.01 -3.26 -6.64
CA SER A 636 24.89 -4.63 -6.14
C SER A 636 26.25 -5.32 -6.18
N ARG A 637 26.75 -5.72 -5.00
CA ARG A 637 28.06 -6.37 -4.85
C ARG A 637 27.91 -7.75 -4.24
N GLY A 638 28.18 -8.75 -5.04
CA GLY A 638 28.31 -10.12 -4.63
C GLY A 638 29.75 -10.48 -4.22
N LEU A 639 29.94 -11.73 -3.88
CA LEU A 639 31.28 -12.29 -3.62
C LEU A 639 32.12 -12.27 -4.89
N ASP A 640 31.49 -12.52 -6.06
CA ASP A 640 32.19 -12.68 -7.35
C ASP A 640 31.71 -11.71 -8.44
N TYR A 641 30.84 -10.75 -8.10
CA TYR A 641 30.31 -9.79 -9.06
C TYR A 641 30.16 -8.38 -8.49
N HIS A 642 30.12 -7.39 -9.37
CA HIS A 642 29.73 -6.02 -9.07
C HIS A 642 28.93 -5.46 -10.24
N HIS A 643 27.67 -5.13 -9.99
CA HIS A 643 26.78 -4.57 -10.99
C HIS A 643 26.19 -3.25 -10.53
N THR A 644 26.06 -2.32 -11.44
CA THR A 644 25.31 -1.08 -11.24
C THR A 644 24.19 -0.99 -12.26
N TYR A 645 23.08 -0.44 -11.87
CA TYR A 645 21.94 -0.26 -12.76
C TYR A 645 21.21 1.05 -12.47
N THR A 646 20.83 1.78 -13.53
CA THR A 646 20.08 3.03 -13.41
C THR A 646 18.81 2.96 -14.25
N ASN A 647 17.70 3.35 -13.65
CA ASN A 647 16.41 3.40 -14.32
C ASN A 647 15.71 4.72 -14.03
N TRP A 648 15.37 5.45 -15.07
CA TRP A 648 14.46 6.59 -14.98
C TRP A 648 13.02 6.11 -15.18
N TYR A 649 12.10 6.62 -14.36
CA TYR A 649 10.68 6.30 -14.44
C TYR A 649 9.83 7.56 -14.28
N TYR A 650 8.62 7.50 -14.82
CA TYR A 650 7.60 8.52 -14.66
C TYR A 650 6.21 7.90 -14.59
N ARG A 651 5.28 8.65 -13.99
CA ARG A 651 3.85 8.40 -14.01
C ARG A 651 3.13 9.71 -14.19
N ALA A 652 2.20 9.76 -15.12
CA ALA A 652 1.32 10.89 -15.34
C ALA A 652 -0.13 10.44 -15.20
N GLU A 653 -0.94 11.26 -14.58
CA GLU A 653 -2.37 10.95 -14.39
C GLU A 653 -3.18 12.24 -14.51
N VAL A 654 -4.28 12.14 -15.23
CA VAL A 654 -5.33 13.16 -15.32
C VAL A 654 -6.61 12.56 -14.78
N MET A 655 -7.21 13.23 -13.81
CA MET A 655 -8.50 12.83 -13.25
C MET A 655 -9.51 13.94 -13.45
N ALA A 656 -10.70 13.57 -13.89
CA ALA A 656 -11.83 14.46 -14.08
C ALA A 656 -13.03 13.99 -13.27
N SER A 657 -13.68 14.91 -12.56
CA SER A 657 -14.92 14.63 -11.85
C SER A 657 -15.91 15.76 -12.13
N TYR A 658 -17.04 15.43 -12.75
CA TYR A 658 -18.07 16.41 -13.07
C TYR A 658 -19.44 15.88 -12.74
N LYS A 659 -20.12 16.51 -11.80
CA LYS A 659 -21.44 16.06 -11.30
C LYS A 659 -21.39 14.60 -10.80
N ARG A 660 -21.94 13.67 -11.57
CA ARG A 660 -22.04 12.23 -11.28
C ARG A 660 -21.03 11.39 -12.07
N TRP A 661 -20.25 12.03 -12.94
CA TRP A 661 -19.24 11.39 -13.75
C TRP A 661 -17.88 11.53 -13.10
N SER A 662 -17.10 10.48 -13.10
CA SER A 662 -15.67 10.52 -12.80
C SER A 662 -14.91 9.68 -13.82
N GLY A 663 -13.77 10.19 -14.22
CA GLY A 663 -12.89 9.48 -15.15
C GLY A 663 -11.46 9.80 -14.87
N PHE A 664 -10.58 8.92 -15.32
CA PHE A 664 -9.15 9.12 -15.21
C PHE A 664 -8.42 8.50 -16.41
N PHE A 665 -7.30 9.11 -16.75
CA PHE A 665 -6.30 8.53 -17.63
C PHE A 665 -4.96 8.54 -16.90
N GLN A 666 -4.30 7.39 -16.88
CA GLN A 666 -3.00 7.20 -16.25
C GLN A 666 -2.06 6.55 -17.23
N MET A 667 -0.82 6.98 -17.22
CA MET A 667 0.27 6.33 -17.96
C MET A 667 1.52 6.26 -17.10
N GLU A 668 2.27 5.18 -17.23
CA GLU A 668 3.57 5.01 -16.57
C GLU A 668 4.51 4.19 -17.46
N ASN A 669 5.80 4.45 -17.31
CA ASN A 669 6.84 3.64 -17.93
C ASN A 669 7.42 2.63 -16.93
N HIS A 670 8.32 1.80 -17.40
CA HIS A 670 8.98 0.76 -16.61
C HIS A 670 9.69 1.33 -15.38
N ARG A 671 9.27 0.90 -14.20
CA ARG A 671 9.99 1.11 -12.94
C ARG A 671 10.70 -0.19 -12.58
N ASN A 672 11.91 -0.35 -13.09
CA ASN A 672 12.67 -1.59 -12.95
C ASN A 672 13.22 -1.76 -11.54
N ASN A 673 13.36 -3.01 -11.12
CA ASN A 673 14.00 -3.37 -9.88
C ASN A 673 15.25 -4.21 -10.16
N PHE A 674 16.36 -3.87 -9.47
CA PHE A 674 17.61 -4.60 -9.59
C PHE A 674 18.08 -5.07 -8.21
N TYR A 675 18.24 -6.39 -8.04
CA TYR A 675 18.63 -6.99 -6.77
C TYR A 675 19.52 -8.20 -7.01
N GLY A 676 20.72 -8.23 -6.41
CA GLY A 676 21.70 -9.25 -6.73
C GLY A 676 22.19 -9.11 -8.16
N GLU A 677 22.05 -10.18 -8.91
CA GLU A 677 22.30 -10.28 -10.35
C GLU A 677 21.00 -10.20 -11.17
N THR A 678 19.84 -10.02 -10.52
CA THR A 678 18.54 -10.09 -11.18
C THR A 678 17.96 -8.70 -11.43
N LEU A 679 17.68 -8.40 -12.70
CA LEU A 679 16.93 -7.26 -13.18
C LEU A 679 15.49 -7.71 -13.48
N SER A 680 14.52 -7.15 -12.78
CA SER A 680 13.10 -7.32 -13.09
C SER A 680 12.58 -6.06 -13.75
N TYR A 681 12.04 -6.20 -14.95
CA TYR A 681 11.39 -5.09 -15.64
C TYR A 681 10.05 -4.79 -14.99
N GLY A 682 9.86 -3.53 -14.62
CA GLY A 682 8.57 -3.02 -14.19
C GLY A 682 7.57 -3.01 -15.36
N GLU A 683 6.31 -2.90 -15.03
CA GLU A 683 5.26 -2.78 -16.04
C GLU A 683 5.24 -1.36 -16.62
N SER A 684 5.01 -1.25 -17.93
CA SER A 684 4.64 0.01 -18.59
C SER A 684 3.22 -0.13 -19.04
N PHE A 685 2.34 0.75 -18.58
CA PHE A 685 0.93 0.64 -18.93
C PHE A 685 0.20 1.98 -19.00
N HIS A 686 -0.92 1.93 -19.71
CA HIS A 686 -1.90 3.01 -19.80
C HIS A 686 -3.23 2.48 -19.28
N THR A 687 -3.90 3.24 -18.45
CA THR A 687 -5.23 2.89 -17.95
C THR A 687 -6.19 4.04 -18.19
N LEU A 688 -7.33 3.75 -18.78
CA LEU A 688 -8.44 4.68 -18.94
C LEU A 688 -9.63 4.14 -18.16
N GLY A 689 -10.22 4.96 -17.31
CA GLY A 689 -11.42 4.63 -16.54
C GLY A 689 -12.47 5.71 -16.65
N LEU A 690 -13.74 5.29 -16.72
CA LEU A 690 -14.90 6.16 -16.69
C LEU A 690 -15.98 5.52 -15.82
N SER A 691 -16.58 6.29 -14.92
CA SER A 691 -17.67 5.82 -14.07
C SER A 691 -18.78 6.86 -13.93
N TYR A 692 -19.98 6.39 -13.70
CA TYR A 692 -21.18 7.18 -13.46
C TYR A 692 -21.89 6.71 -12.20
N ARG A 693 -22.13 7.64 -11.28
CA ARG A 693 -22.80 7.36 -10.02
C ARG A 693 -24.24 7.86 -10.03
N TYR A 694 -25.17 6.94 -9.80
CA TYR A 694 -26.59 7.25 -9.64
C TYR A 694 -27.08 6.78 -8.27
N LYS A 695 -27.31 7.71 -7.35
CA LYS A 695 -27.67 7.40 -5.94
C LYS A 695 -26.65 6.44 -5.31
N ARG A 696 -27.04 5.20 -5.06
CA ARG A 696 -26.22 4.13 -4.48
C ARG A 696 -25.59 3.20 -5.51
N LEU A 697 -25.87 3.39 -6.79
CA LEU A 697 -25.33 2.61 -7.89
C LEU A 697 -24.16 3.37 -8.52
N ASN A 698 -23.02 2.70 -8.66
CA ASN A 698 -21.89 3.18 -9.44
C ASN A 698 -21.62 2.20 -10.58
N ILE A 699 -21.62 2.66 -11.81
CA ILE A 699 -21.31 1.85 -12.98
C ILE A 699 -20.09 2.46 -13.64
N GLY A 700 -19.12 1.62 -13.99
CA GLY A 700 -17.89 2.08 -14.61
C GLY A 700 -17.33 1.08 -15.60
N MET A 701 -16.43 1.58 -16.43
CA MET A 701 -15.65 0.79 -17.38
C MET A 701 -14.20 1.23 -17.26
N MET A 702 -13.29 0.26 -17.29
CA MET A 702 -11.85 0.50 -17.33
C MET A 702 -11.21 -0.34 -18.43
N THR A 703 -10.17 0.19 -19.03
CA THR A 703 -9.35 -0.54 -19.99
C THR A 703 -7.87 -0.38 -19.65
N LEU A 704 -7.13 -1.46 -19.79
CA LEU A 704 -5.68 -1.52 -19.61
C LEU A 704 -5.02 -1.66 -20.97
N ASN A 705 -4.01 -0.83 -21.23
CA ASN A 705 -3.20 -0.85 -22.45
C ASN A 705 -4.03 -0.86 -23.76
N PRO A 706 -5.01 0.05 -23.94
CA PRO A 706 -5.87 0.05 -25.13
C PRO A 706 -5.10 0.27 -26.44
N PHE A 707 -3.83 0.62 -26.37
CA PHE A 707 -2.97 0.96 -27.53
C PHE A 707 -1.79 -0.01 -27.68
N VAL A 708 -1.79 -1.16 -26.98
CA VAL A 708 -0.71 -2.14 -26.99
C VAL A 708 -1.26 -3.51 -27.37
N ASP A 709 -0.77 -4.08 -28.44
CA ASP A 709 -1.26 -5.38 -28.97
C ASP A 709 -0.86 -6.56 -28.07
N ASN A 710 0.36 -6.56 -27.52
CA ASN A 710 0.88 -7.62 -26.66
C ASN A 710 1.49 -7.03 -25.40
N TYR A 711 0.88 -7.32 -24.27
CA TYR A 711 1.41 -6.96 -22.97
C TYR A 711 2.52 -7.95 -22.57
N ARG A 712 3.67 -7.42 -22.12
CA ARG A 712 4.80 -8.26 -21.73
C ARG A 712 5.43 -7.82 -20.40
N MET A 713 5.88 -8.80 -19.65
CA MET A 713 6.71 -8.66 -18.45
C MET A 713 7.97 -9.50 -18.63
N GLY A 714 9.06 -9.14 -17.97
CA GLY A 714 10.27 -9.95 -18.12
C GLY A 714 11.36 -9.55 -17.14
N GLY A 715 12.52 -10.14 -17.36
CA GLY A 715 13.70 -9.87 -16.57
C GLY A 715 14.97 -10.44 -17.19
N GLU A 716 16.08 -10.08 -16.58
CA GLU A 716 17.41 -10.58 -16.94
C GLU A 716 18.16 -11.01 -15.67
N MET A 717 18.92 -12.07 -15.78
CA MET A 717 19.88 -12.50 -14.77
C MET A 717 21.31 -12.37 -15.34
N PHE A 718 22.17 -11.66 -14.62
CA PHE A 718 23.55 -11.37 -15.04
C PHE A 718 24.57 -12.35 -14.46
N SER A 719 24.13 -13.57 -14.14
CA SER A 719 25.00 -14.61 -13.59
C SER A 719 26.21 -14.90 -14.49
N LYS A 720 27.38 -15.10 -13.88
CA LYS A 720 28.59 -15.49 -14.62
C LYS A 720 28.48 -16.87 -15.27
N VAL A 721 27.74 -17.79 -14.62
CA VAL A 721 27.66 -19.20 -15.06
C VAL A 721 26.39 -19.51 -15.85
N ALA A 722 25.26 -18.83 -15.56
CA ALA A 722 23.99 -19.04 -16.23
C ALA A 722 23.23 -17.72 -16.45
N PRO A 723 23.75 -16.76 -17.24
CA PRO A 723 22.99 -15.56 -17.56
C PRO A 723 21.73 -15.90 -18.36
N SER A 724 20.65 -15.20 -18.07
CA SER A 724 19.36 -15.44 -18.73
C SER A 724 18.58 -14.17 -18.99
N LYS A 725 17.67 -14.24 -19.99
CA LYS A 725 16.71 -13.19 -20.30
C LYS A 725 15.37 -13.82 -20.64
N ASN A 726 14.31 -13.37 -19.99
CA ASN A 726 12.99 -13.91 -20.24
C ASN A 726 11.95 -12.81 -20.47
N TRP A 727 10.94 -13.19 -21.28
CA TRP A 727 9.75 -12.39 -21.52
C TRP A 727 8.49 -13.25 -21.41
N TRP A 728 7.54 -12.81 -20.62
CA TRP A 728 6.20 -13.35 -20.53
C TRP A 728 5.25 -12.47 -21.31
N TYR A 729 4.40 -13.07 -22.10
CA TYR A 729 3.41 -12.42 -22.95
C TYR A 729 2.00 -12.83 -22.50
N VAL A 730 1.04 -11.88 -22.60
CA VAL A 730 -0.35 -12.06 -22.25
C VAL A 730 -1.25 -11.43 -23.29
#